data_688a826233582ade836d424c94928646
#
_entry.id   688a826233582ade836d424c94928646
#
_cell.length_a   1.000
_cell.length_b   1.000
_cell.length_c   1.000
_cell.angle_alpha   90.00
_cell.angle_beta   90.00
_cell.angle_gamma   90.00
#
_symmetry.space_group_name_H-M   'P 1'
#
loop_
_entity.id
_entity.type
_entity.pdbx_description
1 polymer ?
#
loop_
_entity_poly.entity_id
_entity_poly.type
_entity_poly.pdbx_seq_one_letter_code
_entity_poly.pdbx_strand_id
1 'polypeptide(L)'
;MQYRGLNELREMYLSFFETKGHLRLPSFSLIPQNDPSLLLINSGMAPMKPFFTGEQEPPRHRVTTCQKCIRTGDIENVGKTARHGTFFEMLGNFSFGDYFKREAIHWSWEFLTSPEWVGIDPDRLYPSIYVDDDEAFEIWNKEVGIAPERIFRVGKEDNFWEHGSGPCGPCSEIYYDRGPEYGCGKPGCTVGCDCDRYMEVWNNVFSQFDNDGHGNYSELKQKNIDTGMGLERLACVVQGVGSLFDVDTVRNITNKVSEIAGKHYGDSDKTDVSLRVITDHIRSTVMMICDGVIPSNEGRGYVLRRLLRRAVRHGKLLGIDKPFMSDVASTVINESGGAYPELVEKQKYIHKVIENEEASFNKTIDSGLAILNDKIAASDGKELSAADAFQLYDTYGFPIDLTLEVLEEQGMTTSREEFDRLMNEQRERAREDRKKMGDLGWQSEDLGLDKSIKTAFDGYTTLEESAKILAIVNEGEVSGAAAKGEKITVVLDRTPFYAEMGGQIGDHGVITGKNGAMTVSDVQKTKDGKYMHIGVVTEGELSVEDEVTASVDAAYRQAICRAHTSTHLLQKALRNVLGDHVEQAGSYTANDHIRFDFTHFAALTAEELAKVEDMVNDAILAGSPVITEEMSIDDAKKKGAMALFGEKYGQTVRVVQAGDSIELCGGTHLDNTAKAGSLKIIGEASVAAGVRRIEAVTGKAVLKLMNDRQAVLNEAAAVLKTNPNELSAKIEQQVNDMRALNKKLEKMGAKVAAMQMVDLFNVSRNIKGVDVVATKLDDASADMLRTMGDDIKSKKENMVAVLSAVNGDKVSLLCVCGAEAVKKGAHAGKIIKEVAKIVGGGGGGRPDSATAGGKNPAKLEEALEAVNNIVEAML
;
A
#
# COMPACT_ATOMS: atom_id res chain seq x y z
N MET A 1 46.58 16.01 3.00
CA MET A 1 45.21 15.74 3.40
C MET A 1 45.21 14.66 4.49
N GLN A 2 44.52 14.88 5.61
CA GLN A 2 44.38 13.92 6.73
C GLN A 2 43.10 13.11 6.53
N TYR A 3 43.15 11.78 6.83
CA TYR A 3 41.94 10.94 6.82
C TYR A 3 40.88 11.48 7.81
N ARG A 4 39.63 11.57 7.36
CA ARG A 4 38.48 11.98 8.16
C ARG A 4 37.31 11.03 7.86
N GLY A 5 36.55 10.66 8.91
CA GLY A 5 35.33 9.89 8.74
C GLY A 5 34.18 10.73 8.19
N LEU A 6 33.18 10.10 7.56
CA LEU A 6 32.03 10.78 6.97
C LEU A 6 31.29 11.67 7.98
N ASN A 7 31.04 11.17 9.18
CA ASN A 7 30.40 11.92 10.26
C ASN A 7 31.25 13.11 10.74
N GLU A 8 32.57 12.97 10.74
CA GLU A 8 33.49 14.05 11.08
C GLU A 8 33.48 15.16 10.01
N LEU A 9 33.43 14.78 8.73
CA LEU A 9 33.36 15.75 7.62
C LEU A 9 32.05 16.54 7.65
N ARG A 10 30.94 15.91 7.98
CA ARG A 10 29.64 16.59 8.17
C ARG A 10 29.73 17.65 9.24
N GLU A 11 30.24 17.30 10.41
CA GLU A 11 30.38 18.24 11.53
C GLU A 11 31.37 19.36 11.22
N MET A 12 32.47 19.02 10.57
CA MET A 12 33.48 19.98 10.15
C MET A 12 32.93 21.06 9.21
N TYR A 13 32.10 20.66 8.22
CA TYR A 13 31.44 21.58 7.29
C TYR A 13 30.48 22.53 8.00
N LEU A 14 29.59 21.97 8.81
CA LEU A 14 28.62 22.77 9.55
C LEU A 14 29.29 23.76 10.51
N SER A 15 30.31 23.31 11.24
CA SER A 15 31.09 24.15 12.13
C SER A 15 31.86 25.24 11.38
N PHE A 16 32.43 24.93 10.20
CA PHE A 16 33.08 25.94 9.36
C PHE A 16 32.15 27.11 9.04
N PHE A 17 30.92 26.80 8.56
CA PHE A 17 29.97 27.84 8.21
C PHE A 17 29.37 28.57 9.41
N GLU A 18 29.30 27.94 10.58
CA GLU A 18 28.99 28.64 11.84
C GLU A 18 30.05 29.74 12.13
N THR A 19 31.32 29.47 11.85
CA THR A 19 32.38 30.52 11.97
C THR A 19 32.21 31.69 11.01
N LYS A 20 31.50 31.46 9.88
CA LYS A 20 31.14 32.50 8.89
C LYS A 20 29.79 33.17 9.21
N GLY A 21 29.19 32.87 10.37
CA GLY A 21 27.96 33.49 10.87
C GLY A 21 26.67 32.83 10.36
N HIS A 22 26.74 31.64 9.79
CA HIS A 22 25.54 30.88 9.36
C HIS A 22 24.80 30.28 10.55
N LEU A 23 23.48 30.26 10.46
CA LEU A 23 22.61 29.47 11.35
C LEU A 23 22.58 28.03 10.87
N ARG A 24 23.01 27.12 11.73
CA ARG A 24 22.88 25.70 11.47
C ARG A 24 21.43 25.27 11.62
N LEU A 25 20.84 24.72 10.56
CA LEU A 25 19.50 24.10 10.58
C LEU A 25 19.62 22.57 10.52
N PRO A 26 18.69 21.86 11.17
CA PRO A 26 18.59 20.42 10.98
C PRO A 26 18.19 20.09 9.54
N SER A 27 18.41 18.85 9.12
CA SER A 27 17.88 18.35 7.85
C SER A 27 16.35 18.43 7.83
N PHE A 28 15.79 18.94 6.78
CA PHE A 28 14.34 18.87 6.54
C PHE A 28 13.93 17.45 6.22
N SER A 29 12.62 17.17 6.37
CA SER A 29 12.03 15.91 5.94
C SER A 29 12.23 15.68 4.45
N LEU A 30 12.39 14.42 4.05
CA LEU A 30 12.39 14.02 2.63
C LEU A 30 11.04 14.25 1.94
N ILE A 31 9.97 14.44 2.72
CA ILE A 31 8.63 14.75 2.21
C ILE A 31 8.52 16.27 1.98
N PRO A 32 8.38 16.72 0.71
CA PRO A 32 8.23 18.16 0.42
C PRO A 32 6.99 18.74 1.09
N GLN A 33 7.13 19.92 1.67
CA GLN A 33 6.00 20.67 2.20
C GLN A 33 5.61 21.76 1.18
N ASN A 34 4.34 21.73 0.74
CA ASN A 34 3.76 22.75 -0.17
C ASN A 34 4.41 22.83 -1.59
N ASP A 35 5.17 21.83 -2.00
CA ASP A 35 5.72 21.74 -3.37
C ASP A 35 5.19 20.49 -4.08
N PRO A 36 4.12 20.60 -4.88
CA PRO A 36 3.56 19.47 -5.61
C PRO A 36 4.43 19.02 -6.81
N SER A 37 5.45 19.78 -7.18
CA SER A 37 6.35 19.44 -8.29
C SER A 37 7.37 18.36 -7.91
N LEU A 38 7.60 18.14 -6.62
CA LEU A 38 8.56 17.19 -6.10
C LEU A 38 7.87 16.04 -5.36
N LEU A 39 8.24 14.81 -5.67
CA LEU A 39 7.85 13.64 -4.89
C LEU A 39 8.64 13.53 -3.57
N LEU A 40 9.94 13.77 -3.64
CA LEU A 40 10.89 13.69 -2.54
C LEU A 40 11.91 14.83 -2.66
N ILE A 41 12.42 15.29 -1.55
CA ILE A 41 13.50 16.30 -1.52
C ILE A 41 14.75 15.72 -2.18
N ASN A 42 15.26 16.44 -3.17
CA ASN A 42 16.39 16.02 -4.01
C ASN A 42 17.56 17.02 -4.04
N SER A 43 17.43 18.13 -3.30
CA SER A 43 18.47 19.15 -3.17
C SER A 43 18.36 19.91 -1.85
N GLY A 44 19.43 20.57 -1.44
CA GLY A 44 19.46 21.38 -0.22
C GLY A 44 18.53 22.59 -0.27
N MET A 45 18.36 23.19 -1.44
CA MET A 45 17.54 24.40 -1.64
C MET A 45 16.04 24.10 -1.64
N ALA A 46 15.62 22.90 -2.10
CA ALA A 46 14.22 22.58 -2.31
C ALA A 46 13.28 22.92 -1.12
N PRO A 47 13.61 22.60 0.14
CA PRO A 47 12.75 22.95 1.27
C PRO A 47 12.78 24.45 1.62
N MET A 48 13.72 25.22 1.07
CA MET A 48 13.95 26.63 1.38
C MET A 48 13.53 27.59 0.25
N LYS A 49 12.89 27.09 -0.84
CA LYS A 49 12.42 27.93 -1.95
C LYS A 49 11.70 29.22 -1.54
N PRO A 50 10.80 29.23 -0.52
CA PRO A 50 10.11 30.46 -0.10
C PRO A 50 11.05 31.57 0.42
N PHE A 51 12.23 31.22 0.95
CA PHE A 51 13.24 32.20 1.38
C PHE A 51 13.98 32.83 0.20
N PHE A 52 14.20 32.06 -0.87
CA PHE A 52 14.83 32.54 -2.10
C PHE A 52 13.92 33.50 -2.89
N THR A 53 12.60 33.22 -2.90
CA THR A 53 11.62 34.06 -3.58
C THR A 53 11.20 35.27 -2.76
N GLY A 54 11.52 35.29 -1.47
CA GLY A 54 11.09 36.31 -0.52
C GLY A 54 9.61 36.22 -0.13
N GLU A 55 8.99 35.08 -0.34
CA GLU A 55 7.62 34.78 0.15
C GLU A 55 7.58 34.62 1.68
N GLN A 56 8.69 34.15 2.25
CA GLN A 56 8.87 34.01 3.70
C GLN A 56 10.20 34.60 4.11
N GLU A 57 10.22 35.23 5.29
CA GLU A 57 11.45 35.67 5.92
C GLU A 57 12.26 34.47 6.42
N PRO A 58 13.54 34.35 6.07
CA PRO A 58 14.41 33.29 6.58
C PRO A 58 14.70 33.49 8.08
N PRO A 59 14.93 32.41 8.84
CA PRO A 59 15.29 32.52 10.26
C PRO A 59 16.60 33.29 10.48
N ARG A 60 17.46 33.33 9.46
CA ARG A 60 18.67 34.16 9.34
C ARG A 60 19.05 34.26 7.87
N HIS A 61 19.64 35.36 7.43
CA HIS A 61 20.05 35.53 6.03
C HIS A 61 21.20 34.59 5.60
N ARG A 62 21.92 33.99 6.56
CA ARG A 62 22.95 32.95 6.34
C ARG A 62 22.52 31.66 7.03
N VAL A 63 22.39 30.59 6.27
CA VAL A 63 21.99 29.29 6.78
C VAL A 63 22.95 28.22 6.27
N THR A 64 23.24 27.23 7.09
CA THR A 64 23.91 25.98 6.67
C THR A 64 23.17 24.76 7.14
N THR A 65 23.17 23.71 6.31
CA THR A 65 22.52 22.44 6.63
C THR A 65 23.21 21.28 5.93
N CYS A 66 23.03 20.09 6.48
CA CYS A 66 23.29 18.82 5.79
C CYS A 66 21.94 18.17 5.49
N GLN A 67 21.49 18.29 4.25
CA GLN A 67 20.15 17.86 3.82
C GLN A 67 20.16 16.44 3.30
N LYS A 68 19.28 15.60 3.84
CA LYS A 68 18.92 14.28 3.28
C LYS A 68 18.31 14.48 1.90
N CYS A 69 18.79 13.75 0.89
CA CYS A 69 18.29 13.83 -0.48
C CYS A 69 18.05 12.45 -1.07
N ILE A 70 16.99 12.34 -1.87
CA ILE A 70 16.68 11.14 -2.66
C ILE A 70 16.62 11.51 -4.14
N ARG A 71 17.42 10.81 -4.96
CA ARG A 71 17.37 10.87 -6.43
C ARG A 71 17.27 9.46 -7.00
N THR A 72 16.28 9.22 -7.84
CA THR A 72 16.01 7.90 -8.44
C THR A 72 16.10 7.88 -9.97
N GLY A 73 16.45 9.01 -10.60
CA GLY A 73 16.63 9.09 -12.06
C GLY A 73 17.65 8.09 -12.58
N ASP A 74 18.74 7.88 -11.82
CA ASP A 74 19.85 7.01 -12.19
C ASP A 74 19.89 5.68 -11.44
N ILE A 75 18.75 5.19 -10.98
CA ILE A 75 18.66 3.96 -10.16
C ILE A 75 19.31 2.77 -10.85
N GLU A 76 19.28 2.70 -12.18
CA GLU A 76 19.87 1.63 -12.99
C GLU A 76 21.41 1.64 -12.96
N ASN A 77 22.02 2.80 -12.65
CA ASN A 77 23.46 2.99 -12.54
C ASN A 77 24.00 2.69 -11.13
N VAL A 78 23.11 2.57 -10.14
CA VAL A 78 23.47 2.25 -8.76
C VAL A 78 24.14 0.87 -8.69
N GLY A 79 25.31 0.83 -8.06
CA GLY A 79 26.13 -0.35 -7.93
C GLY A 79 27.05 -0.62 -9.13
N LYS A 80 26.74 -0.10 -10.32
CA LYS A 80 27.55 -0.25 -11.56
C LYS A 80 28.63 0.83 -11.68
N THR A 81 28.38 2.03 -11.15
CA THR A 81 29.33 3.15 -11.18
C THR A 81 29.82 3.50 -9.78
N ALA A 82 30.91 4.26 -9.70
CA ALA A 82 31.52 4.63 -8.44
C ALA A 82 30.79 5.75 -7.69
N ARG A 83 29.96 6.52 -8.39
CA ARG A 83 29.42 7.84 -7.95
C ARG A 83 27.91 7.94 -7.85
N HIS A 84 27.12 6.93 -8.30
CA HIS A 84 25.68 6.96 -8.27
C HIS A 84 25.13 6.25 -7.04
N GLY A 85 24.23 6.96 -6.32
CA GLY A 85 23.47 6.46 -5.19
C GLY A 85 22.10 7.11 -5.17
N THR A 86 21.09 6.43 -4.63
CA THR A 86 19.74 6.98 -4.52
C THR A 86 19.56 7.86 -3.29
N PHE A 87 20.24 7.56 -2.19
CA PHE A 87 20.34 8.41 -1.01
C PHE A 87 21.71 9.04 -0.92
N PHE A 88 21.76 10.32 -0.66
CA PHE A 88 23.00 11.05 -0.33
C PHE A 88 22.69 12.24 0.59
N GLU A 89 23.73 12.69 1.25
CA GLU A 89 23.67 13.89 2.09
C GLU A 89 24.29 15.08 1.35
N MET A 90 23.50 16.16 1.22
CA MET A 90 23.94 17.40 0.58
C MET A 90 24.28 18.42 1.64
N LEU A 91 25.56 18.74 1.75
CA LEU A 91 26.08 19.86 2.52
C LEU A 91 25.80 21.15 1.76
N GLY A 92 25.17 22.12 2.41
CA GLY A 92 24.77 23.38 1.79
C GLY A 92 25.02 24.59 2.69
N ASN A 93 25.50 25.68 2.10
CA ASN A 93 25.50 27.01 2.69
C ASN A 93 24.71 27.96 1.80
N PHE A 94 23.85 28.74 2.41
CA PHE A 94 22.84 29.55 1.76
C PHE A 94 22.93 30.98 2.19
N SER A 95 22.76 31.91 1.22
CA SER A 95 22.63 33.34 1.46
C SER A 95 21.33 33.85 0.87
N PHE A 96 20.54 34.51 1.70
CA PHE A 96 19.28 35.15 1.29
C PHE A 96 19.49 36.66 1.25
N GLY A 97 20.11 37.17 0.15
CA GLY A 97 20.37 38.57 -0.04
C GLY A 97 21.48 39.21 0.84
N ASP A 98 22.37 38.38 1.40
CA ASP A 98 23.46 38.87 2.29
C ASP A 98 24.81 38.86 1.57
N TYR A 99 25.38 37.70 1.24
CA TYR A 99 26.60 37.57 0.45
C TYR A 99 26.35 36.92 -0.91
N PHE A 100 27.34 37.06 -1.80
CA PHE A 100 27.18 36.53 -3.16
C PHE A 100 28.46 35.81 -3.65
N LYS A 101 28.77 35.80 -4.94
CA LYS A 101 29.80 35.01 -5.60
C LYS A 101 31.17 35.05 -4.87
N ARG A 102 31.61 36.25 -4.48
CA ARG A 102 32.95 36.44 -3.93
C ARG A 102 33.15 35.62 -2.67
N GLU A 103 32.29 35.79 -1.68
CA GLU A 103 32.37 35.09 -0.41
C GLU A 103 32.14 33.57 -0.64
N ALA A 104 31.18 33.17 -1.48
CA ALA A 104 30.90 31.77 -1.75
C ALA A 104 32.15 31.06 -2.31
N ILE A 105 32.82 31.68 -3.32
CA ILE A 105 34.01 31.11 -3.94
C ILE A 105 35.17 31.07 -2.94
N HIS A 106 35.41 32.16 -2.19
CA HIS A 106 36.51 32.20 -1.21
C HIS A 106 36.30 31.17 -0.08
N TRP A 107 35.09 31.04 0.45
CA TRP A 107 34.84 30.11 1.54
C TRP A 107 34.86 28.66 1.08
N SER A 108 34.36 28.36 -0.12
CA SER A 108 34.48 27.02 -0.65
C SER A 108 35.92 26.58 -0.87
N TRP A 109 36.75 27.52 -1.36
CA TRP A 109 38.18 27.28 -1.52
C TRP A 109 38.89 27.12 -0.18
N GLU A 110 38.65 28.02 0.78
CA GLU A 110 39.19 27.96 2.13
C GLU A 110 38.87 26.65 2.80
N PHE A 111 37.58 26.21 2.77
CA PHE A 111 37.18 24.97 3.39
C PHE A 111 37.89 23.75 2.81
N LEU A 112 38.02 23.68 1.49
CA LEU A 112 38.62 22.53 0.82
C LEU A 112 40.16 22.52 1.00
N THR A 113 40.85 23.67 0.97
CA THR A 113 42.31 23.72 0.86
C THR A 113 43.02 24.01 2.17
N SER A 114 42.36 24.66 3.15
CA SER A 114 42.98 24.97 4.43
C SER A 114 43.31 23.70 5.22
N PRO A 115 44.55 23.57 5.74
CA PRO A 115 44.95 22.44 6.60
C PRO A 115 44.13 22.33 7.90
N GLU A 116 43.52 23.44 8.35
CA GLU A 116 42.65 23.45 9.54
C GLU A 116 41.33 22.75 9.27
N TRP A 117 40.92 22.67 8.01
CA TRP A 117 39.71 22.02 7.56
C TRP A 117 40.03 20.76 6.76
N VAL A 118 39.68 20.69 5.49
CA VAL A 118 39.87 19.46 4.69
C VAL A 118 41.30 19.24 4.24
N GLY A 119 42.00 20.31 3.82
CA GLY A 119 43.41 20.28 3.44
C GLY A 119 43.70 19.53 2.13
N ILE A 120 42.81 19.66 1.16
CA ILE A 120 43.06 19.13 -0.19
C ILE A 120 44.15 19.94 -0.85
N ASP A 121 45.02 19.25 -1.59
CA ASP A 121 46.07 19.89 -2.41
C ASP A 121 45.41 20.77 -3.49
N PRO A 122 45.65 22.11 -3.45
CA PRO A 122 45.11 23.05 -4.42
C PRO A 122 45.38 22.68 -5.88
N ASP A 123 46.48 21.97 -6.15
CA ASP A 123 46.85 21.58 -7.52
C ASP A 123 45.98 20.45 -8.09
N ARG A 124 45.20 19.80 -7.24
CA ARG A 124 44.23 18.78 -7.66
C ARG A 124 42.81 19.30 -7.82
N LEU A 125 42.58 20.60 -7.58
CA LEU A 125 41.26 21.22 -7.70
C LEU A 125 41.15 22.06 -8.97
N TYR A 126 40.02 21.88 -9.70
CA TYR A 126 39.79 22.50 -10.98
C TYR A 126 38.38 23.13 -10.96
N PRO A 127 38.24 24.46 -10.88
CA PRO A 127 36.96 25.13 -10.96
C PRO A 127 36.42 25.18 -12.39
N SER A 128 35.10 24.98 -12.56
CA SER A 128 34.37 25.36 -13.75
C SER A 128 33.48 26.56 -13.47
N ILE A 129 33.11 27.29 -14.51
CA ILE A 129 32.22 28.45 -14.48
C ILE A 129 31.29 28.42 -15.69
N TYR A 130 30.14 29.09 -15.55
CA TYR A 130 29.29 29.33 -16.71
C TYR A 130 30.01 30.18 -17.74
N VAL A 131 29.85 29.87 -19.01
CA VAL A 131 30.61 30.43 -20.13
C VAL A 131 30.65 31.97 -20.15
N ASP A 132 29.56 32.64 -19.78
CA ASP A 132 29.41 34.10 -19.79
C ASP A 132 29.66 34.75 -18.39
N ASP A 133 30.08 33.96 -17.37
CA ASP A 133 30.32 34.49 -16.01
C ASP A 133 31.76 34.97 -15.82
N ASP A 134 32.05 36.12 -16.39
CA ASP A 134 33.38 36.76 -16.26
C ASP A 134 33.69 37.19 -14.83
N GLU A 135 32.68 37.53 -14.00
CA GLU A 135 32.85 37.88 -12.61
C GLU A 135 33.42 36.69 -11.81
N ALA A 136 32.84 35.52 -11.94
CA ALA A 136 33.32 34.29 -11.31
C ALA A 136 34.76 33.95 -11.80
N PHE A 137 35.03 34.10 -13.10
CA PHE A 137 36.37 33.91 -13.65
C PHE A 137 37.39 34.83 -12.99
N GLU A 138 37.10 36.15 -12.84
CA GLU A 138 38.02 37.11 -12.22
C GLU A 138 38.27 36.78 -10.75
N ILE A 139 37.24 36.36 -10.01
CA ILE A 139 37.40 35.96 -8.61
C ILE A 139 38.33 34.74 -8.52
N TRP A 140 38.11 33.70 -9.29
CA TRP A 140 38.97 32.52 -9.31
C TRP A 140 40.42 32.85 -9.72
N ASN A 141 40.60 33.64 -10.77
CA ASN A 141 41.93 33.93 -11.33
C ASN A 141 42.71 34.96 -10.51
N LYS A 142 42.07 36.12 -10.22
CA LYS A 142 42.81 37.24 -9.60
C LYS A 142 42.82 37.23 -8.09
N GLU A 143 41.73 36.72 -7.47
CA GLU A 143 41.64 36.78 -6.01
C GLU A 143 42.03 35.46 -5.35
N VAL A 144 41.58 34.35 -5.87
CA VAL A 144 41.98 33.00 -5.40
C VAL A 144 43.32 32.59 -5.95
N GLY A 145 43.71 33.06 -7.15
CA GLY A 145 45.02 32.83 -7.75
C GLY A 145 45.14 31.58 -8.58
N ILE A 146 44.02 31.04 -9.09
CA ILE A 146 44.01 29.91 -9.99
C ILE A 146 44.45 30.30 -11.39
N ALA A 147 45.38 29.59 -11.98
CA ALA A 147 45.84 29.79 -13.35
C ALA A 147 44.67 29.69 -14.37
N PRO A 148 44.60 30.60 -15.36
CA PRO A 148 43.48 30.63 -16.33
C PRO A 148 43.20 29.32 -17.02
N GLU A 149 44.24 28.55 -17.33
CA GLU A 149 44.13 27.21 -17.98
C GLU A 149 43.55 26.12 -17.08
N ARG A 150 43.38 26.41 -15.81
CA ARG A 150 42.74 25.48 -14.84
C ARG A 150 41.27 25.86 -14.54
N ILE A 151 40.76 26.95 -15.12
CA ILE A 151 39.39 27.42 -14.96
C ILE A 151 38.63 27.07 -16.25
N PHE A 152 37.67 26.19 -16.14
CA PHE A 152 36.93 25.67 -17.31
C PHE A 152 35.65 26.45 -17.53
N ARG A 153 35.45 26.97 -18.75
CA ARG A 153 34.20 27.63 -19.15
C ARG A 153 33.30 26.63 -19.81
N VAL A 154 32.12 26.40 -19.21
CA VAL A 154 31.20 25.35 -19.63
C VAL A 154 29.81 25.98 -19.94
N GLY A 155 29.05 25.33 -20.80
CA GLY A 155 27.76 25.80 -21.28
C GLY A 155 26.64 25.70 -20.24
N LYS A 156 25.44 26.06 -20.68
CA LYS A 156 24.24 26.06 -19.83
C LYS A 156 23.89 24.66 -19.32
N GLU A 157 24.21 23.63 -20.08
CA GLU A 157 23.86 22.24 -19.75
C GLU A 157 24.54 21.77 -18.44
N ASP A 158 25.74 22.27 -18.15
CA ASP A 158 26.53 21.84 -16.99
C ASP A 158 26.64 22.92 -15.90
N ASN A 159 26.82 24.20 -16.28
CA ASN A 159 27.09 25.29 -15.33
C ASN A 159 25.96 26.33 -15.22
N PHE A 160 24.72 25.94 -15.39
CA PHE A 160 23.54 26.75 -15.06
C PHE A 160 22.50 25.87 -14.38
N TRP A 161 22.28 26.11 -13.08
CA TRP A 161 21.35 25.31 -12.31
C TRP A 161 19.93 25.85 -12.44
N GLU A 162 19.02 24.97 -12.83
CA GLU A 162 17.57 25.21 -12.86
C GLU A 162 16.80 23.91 -12.60
N HIS A 163 15.68 24.01 -11.92
CA HIS A 163 14.83 22.83 -11.66
C HIS A 163 13.35 23.21 -11.73
N GLY A 164 12.73 22.95 -12.88
CA GLY A 164 11.34 23.31 -13.17
C GLY A 164 11.13 24.82 -13.15
N SER A 165 10.19 25.31 -12.34
CA SER A 165 9.98 26.74 -12.07
C SER A 165 10.61 27.16 -10.76
N GLY A 166 11.05 28.43 -10.69
CA GLY A 166 11.59 29.03 -9.47
C GLY A 166 13.03 29.57 -9.60
N PRO A 167 13.70 29.81 -8.47
CA PRO A 167 15.04 30.41 -8.43
C PRO A 167 16.07 29.57 -9.19
N CYS A 168 16.88 30.24 -10.02
CA CYS A 168 17.90 29.61 -10.85
C CYS A 168 19.05 30.59 -11.13
N GLY A 169 20.14 30.10 -11.70
CA GLY A 169 21.27 30.94 -12.08
C GLY A 169 22.50 30.17 -12.52
N PRO A 170 23.53 30.91 -13.02
CA PRO A 170 24.83 30.34 -13.33
C PRO A 170 25.47 29.72 -12.10
N CYS A 171 26.31 28.73 -12.28
CA CYS A 171 27.04 28.11 -11.20
C CYS A 171 28.54 27.99 -11.48
N SER A 172 29.27 27.73 -10.42
CA SER A 172 30.69 27.39 -10.45
C SER A 172 30.90 26.11 -9.66
N GLU A 173 31.35 25.09 -10.35
CA GLU A 173 31.63 23.80 -9.74
C GLU A 173 33.13 23.61 -9.47
N ILE A 174 33.45 22.84 -8.45
CA ILE A 174 34.81 22.49 -8.09
C ILE A 174 35.01 21.01 -8.29
N TYR A 175 35.92 20.64 -9.19
CA TYR A 175 36.26 19.26 -9.50
C TYR A 175 37.58 18.87 -8.84
N TYR A 176 37.66 17.64 -8.38
CA TYR A 176 38.86 17.01 -7.87
C TYR A 176 39.43 16.01 -8.90
N ASP A 177 40.72 16.20 -9.33
CA ASP A 177 41.41 15.23 -10.18
C ASP A 177 41.87 14.04 -9.35
N ARG A 178 41.23 12.92 -9.52
CA ARG A 178 41.54 11.66 -8.82
C ARG A 178 42.80 10.98 -9.35
N GLY A 179 43.27 11.35 -10.54
CA GLY A 179 44.43 10.79 -11.21
C GLY A 179 44.08 10.07 -12.53
N PRO A 180 45.09 9.89 -13.39
CA PRO A 180 44.85 9.29 -14.70
C PRO A 180 44.36 7.84 -14.66
N GLU A 181 44.58 7.11 -13.57
CA GLU A 181 44.10 5.77 -13.31
C GLU A 181 42.58 5.65 -13.28
N TYR A 182 41.87 6.75 -12.94
CA TYR A 182 40.41 6.83 -12.96
C TYR A 182 39.87 7.37 -14.29
N GLY A 183 40.74 7.73 -15.22
CA GLY A 183 40.38 8.34 -16.49
C GLY A 183 39.97 7.33 -17.56
N CYS A 184 39.23 7.79 -18.57
CA CYS A 184 38.79 6.98 -19.71
C CYS A 184 39.90 6.60 -20.68
N GLY A 185 41.16 7.02 -20.45
CA GLY A 185 42.30 6.77 -21.34
C GLY A 185 42.25 7.43 -22.71
N LYS A 186 41.24 8.26 -22.99
CA LYS A 186 41.09 8.98 -24.26
C LYS A 186 41.91 10.27 -24.29
N PRO A 187 42.54 10.64 -25.43
CA PRO A 187 43.11 11.95 -25.60
C PRO A 187 42.06 13.03 -25.38
N GLY A 188 42.37 14.03 -24.55
CA GLY A 188 41.39 15.13 -24.25
C GLY A 188 40.52 14.89 -23.02
N CYS A 189 40.77 13.86 -22.22
CA CYS A 189 40.11 13.67 -20.92
C CYS A 189 40.38 14.91 -20.03
N THR A 190 39.30 15.63 -19.71
CA THR A 190 39.33 16.91 -18.97
C THR A 190 38.08 17.02 -18.06
N VAL A 191 37.96 18.13 -17.33
CA VAL A 191 36.70 18.48 -16.60
C VAL A 191 35.51 18.44 -17.55
N GLY A 192 34.38 17.85 -17.10
CA GLY A 192 33.21 17.58 -17.94
C GLY A 192 33.25 16.26 -18.70
N CYS A 193 34.31 15.43 -18.56
CA CYS A 193 34.34 14.07 -19.09
C CYS A 193 33.50 13.15 -18.21
N ASP A 194 32.70 12.26 -18.82
CA ASP A 194 31.83 11.29 -18.11
C ASP A 194 32.60 10.21 -17.32
N CYS A 195 33.94 10.20 -17.39
CA CYS A 195 34.75 9.26 -16.61
C CYS A 195 34.91 9.70 -15.15
N ASP A 196 35.41 8.78 -14.31
CA ASP A 196 35.55 8.99 -12.87
C ASP A 196 36.83 9.78 -12.47
N ARG A 197 37.59 10.34 -13.42
CA ARG A 197 38.83 11.09 -13.12
C ARG A 197 38.54 12.42 -12.44
N TYR A 198 37.73 13.26 -13.07
CA TYR A 198 37.36 14.58 -12.51
C TYR A 198 36.01 14.46 -11.80
N MET A 199 36.08 14.32 -10.47
CA MET A 199 34.89 14.20 -9.65
C MET A 199 34.44 15.59 -9.20
N GLU A 200 33.23 16.00 -9.57
CA GLU A 200 32.59 17.16 -8.99
C GLU A 200 32.38 16.95 -7.48
N VAL A 201 32.97 17.81 -6.68
CA VAL A 201 32.84 17.77 -5.20
C VAL A 201 31.95 18.85 -4.66
N TRP A 202 31.90 20.04 -5.29
CA TRP A 202 31.08 21.16 -4.82
C TRP A 202 30.52 21.98 -5.97
N ASN A 203 29.23 22.34 -5.88
CA ASN A 203 28.59 23.26 -6.79
C ASN A 203 28.15 24.54 -6.06
N ASN A 204 28.61 25.70 -6.50
CA ASN A 204 28.20 27.02 -6.03
C ASN A 204 27.22 27.64 -7.04
N VAL A 205 25.94 27.69 -6.71
CA VAL A 205 24.88 28.24 -7.56
C VAL A 205 24.65 29.72 -7.16
N PHE A 206 24.70 30.58 -8.15
CA PHE A 206 24.48 32.02 -8.02
C PHE A 206 23.04 32.33 -8.44
N SER A 207 22.09 32.05 -7.53
CA SER A 207 20.66 32.23 -7.79
C SER A 207 20.31 33.71 -7.91
N GLN A 208 20.12 34.17 -9.14
CA GLN A 208 19.81 35.57 -9.46
C GLN A 208 18.61 35.72 -10.39
N PHE A 209 18.09 34.61 -10.93
CA PHE A 209 16.94 34.60 -11.82
C PHE A 209 15.81 33.74 -11.26
N ASP A 210 14.59 34.03 -11.70
CA ASP A 210 13.38 33.23 -11.47
C ASP A 210 12.88 32.72 -12.82
N ASN A 211 12.76 31.41 -12.97
CA ASN A 211 12.26 30.71 -14.16
C ASN A 211 10.75 30.45 -14.00
N ASP A 212 9.94 30.91 -14.94
CA ASP A 212 8.49 30.70 -14.95
C ASP A 212 8.05 29.26 -15.34
N GLY A 213 9.01 28.40 -15.63
CA GLY A 213 8.77 27.02 -16.10
C GLY A 213 8.48 26.92 -17.61
N HIS A 214 8.46 28.04 -18.33
CA HIS A 214 8.27 28.12 -19.77
C HIS A 214 9.53 28.61 -20.50
N GLY A 215 10.65 28.71 -19.79
CA GLY A 215 11.93 29.17 -20.34
C GLY A 215 12.14 30.69 -20.33
N ASN A 216 11.25 31.44 -19.65
CA ASN A 216 11.47 32.86 -19.45
C ASN A 216 12.10 33.11 -18.08
N TYR A 217 13.13 33.98 -18.03
CA TYR A 217 13.87 34.30 -16.83
C TYR A 217 13.65 35.76 -16.47
N SER A 218 13.27 36.04 -15.23
CA SER A 218 13.24 37.36 -14.63
C SER A 218 14.27 37.46 -13.51
N GLU A 219 14.81 38.67 -13.26
CA GLU A 219 15.71 38.85 -12.13
C GLU A 219 14.98 38.70 -10.80
N LEU A 220 15.59 37.97 -9.86
CA LEU A 220 15.12 37.91 -8.48
C LEU A 220 15.28 39.29 -7.81
N LYS A 221 14.40 39.60 -6.87
CA LYS A 221 14.45 40.83 -6.06
C LYS A 221 15.76 40.96 -5.27
N GLN A 222 16.35 39.83 -4.93
CA GLN A 222 17.62 39.71 -4.21
C GLN A 222 18.48 38.63 -4.85
N LYS A 223 19.79 38.80 -4.83
CA LYS A 223 20.76 37.80 -5.24
C LYS A 223 21.00 36.83 -4.10
N ASN A 224 20.96 35.55 -4.35
CA ASN A 224 21.09 34.52 -3.33
C ASN A 224 22.23 33.55 -3.69
N ILE A 225 22.73 32.87 -2.66
CA ILE A 225 23.64 31.74 -2.82
C ILE A 225 22.92 30.47 -2.42
N ASP A 226 22.99 29.48 -3.30
CA ASP A 226 22.68 28.09 -3.06
C ASP A 226 23.93 27.27 -3.34
N THR A 227 24.37 26.45 -2.40
CA THR A 227 25.47 25.54 -2.66
C THR A 227 25.12 24.10 -2.33
N GLY A 228 25.70 23.18 -3.10
CA GLY A 228 25.53 21.75 -2.87
C GLY A 228 26.86 21.01 -2.97
N MET A 229 27.25 20.35 -1.88
CA MET A 229 28.38 19.45 -1.83
C MET A 229 27.94 18.08 -1.37
N GLY A 230 28.13 17.04 -2.19
CA GLY A 230 27.84 15.66 -1.79
C GLY A 230 28.80 15.21 -0.71
N LEU A 231 28.28 14.92 0.49
CA LEU A 231 29.09 14.48 1.63
C LEU A 231 29.85 13.20 1.32
N GLU A 232 29.17 12.21 0.69
CA GLU A 232 29.81 10.96 0.31
C GLU A 232 30.90 11.16 -0.74
N ARG A 233 30.71 12.08 -1.69
CA ARG A 233 31.76 12.42 -2.68
C ARG A 233 32.98 13.07 -2.04
N LEU A 234 32.74 14.02 -1.12
CA LEU A 234 33.84 14.61 -0.34
C LEU A 234 34.57 13.52 0.47
N ALA A 235 33.81 12.61 1.12
CA ALA A 235 34.41 11.52 1.89
C ALA A 235 35.23 10.58 1.00
N CYS A 236 34.79 10.26 -0.23
CA CYS A 236 35.59 9.50 -1.18
C CYS A 236 36.96 10.15 -1.45
N VAL A 237 36.98 11.46 -1.67
CA VAL A 237 38.22 12.21 -1.90
C VAL A 237 39.12 12.17 -0.67
N VAL A 238 38.57 12.49 0.51
CA VAL A 238 39.35 12.59 1.76
C VAL A 238 39.87 11.24 2.25
N GLN A 239 39.08 10.19 2.09
CA GLN A 239 39.47 8.83 2.46
C GLN A 239 40.31 8.12 1.38
N GLY A 240 40.42 8.71 0.18
CA GLY A 240 41.22 8.17 -0.92
C GLY A 240 40.63 6.85 -1.46
N VAL A 241 39.31 6.69 -1.43
CA VAL A 241 38.63 5.45 -1.84
C VAL A 241 38.05 5.53 -3.25
N GLY A 242 37.86 4.36 -3.86
CA GLY A 242 37.44 4.23 -5.26
C GLY A 242 35.97 4.54 -5.53
N SER A 243 35.12 4.33 -4.55
CA SER A 243 33.67 4.43 -4.71
C SER A 243 33.01 4.95 -3.45
N LEU A 244 31.83 5.54 -3.57
CA LEU A 244 31.01 5.95 -2.42
C LEU A 244 30.67 4.75 -1.50
N PHE A 245 30.67 3.52 -2.04
CA PHE A 245 30.43 2.28 -1.29
C PHE A 245 31.63 1.84 -0.44
N ASP A 246 32.79 2.47 -0.65
CA ASP A 246 34.03 2.24 0.10
C ASP A 246 34.25 3.26 1.22
N VAL A 247 33.40 4.31 1.30
CA VAL A 247 33.38 5.27 2.39
C VAL A 247 33.06 4.58 3.71
N ASP A 248 33.74 4.92 4.78
CA ASP A 248 33.74 4.23 6.08
C ASP A 248 32.34 3.75 6.56
N THR A 249 31.40 4.65 6.77
CA THR A 249 30.06 4.32 7.26
C THR A 249 29.25 3.49 6.24
N VAL A 250 29.39 3.79 4.94
CA VAL A 250 28.71 3.06 3.87
C VAL A 250 29.32 1.66 3.72
N ARG A 251 30.64 1.55 3.87
CA ARG A 251 31.36 0.27 3.83
C ARG A 251 30.92 -0.67 4.97
N ASN A 252 30.65 -0.14 6.16
CA ASN A 252 30.13 -0.93 7.27
C ASN A 252 28.78 -1.60 6.92
N ILE A 253 27.91 -0.90 6.19
CA ILE A 253 26.64 -1.44 5.71
C ILE A 253 26.90 -2.54 4.64
N THR A 254 27.78 -2.26 3.68
CA THR A 254 28.19 -3.24 2.66
C THR A 254 28.78 -4.49 3.31
N ASN A 255 29.62 -4.35 4.32
CA ASN A 255 30.20 -5.46 5.07
C ASN A 255 29.13 -6.29 5.78
N LYS A 256 28.08 -5.65 6.33
CA LYS A 256 26.96 -6.36 6.96
C LYS A 256 26.18 -7.20 5.94
N VAL A 257 25.89 -6.66 4.77
CA VAL A 257 25.27 -7.43 3.67
C VAL A 257 26.16 -8.59 3.24
N SER A 258 27.47 -8.35 3.11
CA SER A 258 28.50 -9.32 2.76
C SER A 258 28.53 -10.50 3.75
N GLU A 259 28.51 -10.19 5.06
CA GLU A 259 28.42 -11.17 6.14
C GLU A 259 27.17 -12.05 6.02
N ILE A 260 26.00 -11.44 5.85
CA ILE A 260 24.72 -12.15 5.73
C ILE A 260 24.70 -13.05 4.50
N ALA A 261 25.24 -12.58 3.37
CA ALA A 261 25.29 -13.31 2.11
C ALA A 261 26.38 -14.40 2.09
N GLY A 262 27.35 -14.38 3.02
CA GLY A 262 28.53 -15.23 2.99
C GLY A 262 29.37 -15.00 1.73
N LYS A 263 29.45 -13.76 1.24
CA LYS A 263 30.21 -13.32 0.06
C LYS A 263 31.21 -12.24 0.46
N HIS A 264 32.35 -12.19 -0.20
CA HIS A 264 33.33 -11.13 0.04
C HIS A 264 33.19 -10.03 -1.03
N TYR A 265 33.15 -8.79 -0.58
CA TYR A 265 33.15 -7.63 -1.47
C TYR A 265 34.53 -7.47 -2.10
N GLY A 266 34.56 -7.42 -3.43
CA GLY A 266 35.77 -7.41 -4.24
C GLY A 266 36.09 -8.74 -4.94
N ASP A 267 35.33 -9.82 -4.66
CA ASP A 267 35.58 -11.13 -5.29
C ASP A 267 35.06 -11.19 -6.75
N SER A 268 34.01 -10.47 -7.06
CA SER A 268 33.35 -10.50 -8.37
C SER A 268 32.48 -9.25 -8.60
N ASP A 269 32.64 -8.62 -9.75
CA ASP A 269 31.83 -7.44 -10.14
C ASP A 269 30.32 -7.70 -10.02
N LYS A 270 29.85 -8.88 -10.42
CA LYS A 270 28.44 -9.24 -10.34
C LYS A 270 27.93 -9.31 -8.90
N THR A 271 28.72 -9.86 -8.01
CA THR A 271 28.43 -9.95 -6.58
C THR A 271 28.47 -8.56 -5.96
N ASP A 272 29.48 -7.77 -6.30
CA ASP A 272 29.69 -6.41 -5.78
C ASP A 272 28.54 -5.46 -6.17
N VAL A 273 28.05 -5.55 -7.39
CA VAL A 273 26.85 -4.80 -7.82
C VAL A 273 25.68 -5.10 -6.90
N SER A 274 25.41 -6.36 -6.59
CA SER A 274 24.29 -6.72 -5.70
C SER A 274 24.49 -6.22 -4.27
N LEU A 275 25.70 -6.32 -3.74
CA LEU A 275 26.07 -5.80 -2.42
C LEU A 275 25.88 -4.28 -2.34
N ARG A 276 26.32 -3.55 -3.37
CA ARG A 276 26.18 -2.09 -3.47
C ARG A 276 24.71 -1.66 -3.59
N VAL A 277 23.92 -2.33 -4.44
CA VAL A 277 22.49 -2.05 -4.61
C VAL A 277 21.74 -2.21 -3.29
N ILE A 278 21.97 -3.30 -2.56
CA ILE A 278 21.33 -3.51 -1.24
C ILE A 278 21.75 -2.41 -0.28
N THR A 279 23.03 -2.08 -0.23
CA THR A 279 23.58 -1.02 0.65
C THR A 279 22.94 0.34 0.38
N ASP A 280 22.87 0.75 -0.88
CA ASP A 280 22.26 2.01 -1.27
C ASP A 280 20.76 2.06 -0.93
N HIS A 281 20.04 1.03 -1.36
CA HIS A 281 18.59 1.01 -1.25
C HIS A 281 18.11 0.88 0.20
N ILE A 282 18.84 0.20 1.07
CA ILE A 282 18.48 0.16 2.49
C ILE A 282 18.71 1.50 3.19
N ARG A 283 19.76 2.26 2.81
CA ARG A 283 19.96 3.63 3.31
C ARG A 283 18.77 4.50 2.95
N SER A 284 18.39 4.50 1.67
CA SER A 284 17.21 5.22 1.18
C SER A 284 15.93 4.82 1.92
N THR A 285 15.70 3.52 2.05
CA THR A 285 14.53 2.92 2.70
C THR A 285 14.40 3.38 4.15
N VAL A 286 15.48 3.28 4.93
CA VAL A 286 15.50 3.66 6.35
C VAL A 286 15.18 5.14 6.52
N MET A 287 15.80 6.03 5.73
CA MET A 287 15.58 7.48 5.80
C MET A 287 14.16 7.86 5.37
N MET A 288 13.65 7.27 4.29
CA MET A 288 12.27 7.53 3.82
C MET A 288 11.23 7.10 4.84
N ILE A 289 11.37 5.91 5.44
CA ILE A 289 10.43 5.42 6.46
C ILE A 289 10.51 6.28 7.73
N CYS A 290 11.70 6.67 8.15
CA CYS A 290 11.88 7.57 9.29
C CYS A 290 11.12 8.89 9.12
N ASP A 291 11.12 9.42 7.90
CA ASP A 291 10.42 10.66 7.54
C ASP A 291 8.92 10.46 7.25
N GLY A 292 8.39 9.25 7.42
CA GLY A 292 6.95 8.95 7.35
C GLY A 292 6.47 8.41 6.00
N VAL A 293 7.36 8.07 5.06
CA VAL A 293 6.96 7.43 3.82
C VAL A 293 6.59 5.97 4.07
N ILE A 294 5.45 5.54 3.57
CA ILE A 294 4.94 4.17 3.68
C ILE A 294 4.91 3.52 2.29
N PRO A 295 5.28 2.23 2.15
CA PRO A 295 5.20 1.53 0.87
C PRO A 295 3.78 1.54 0.30
N SER A 296 3.62 2.02 -0.94
CA SER A 296 2.34 2.09 -1.63
C SER A 296 2.49 1.80 -3.13
N ASN A 297 1.39 1.84 -3.89
CA ASN A 297 1.41 1.61 -5.33
C ASN A 297 1.63 2.88 -6.16
N GLU A 298 1.61 4.05 -5.54
CA GLU A 298 1.69 5.34 -6.25
C GLU A 298 2.58 6.33 -5.47
N GLY A 299 3.04 7.35 -6.16
CA GLY A 299 3.78 8.46 -5.59
C GLY A 299 5.06 8.05 -4.86
N ARG A 300 5.36 8.71 -3.76
CA ARG A 300 6.58 8.48 -2.97
C ARG A 300 6.65 7.09 -2.34
N GLY A 301 5.51 6.53 -1.96
CA GLY A 301 5.44 5.18 -1.42
C GLY A 301 5.77 4.10 -2.46
N TYR A 302 5.49 4.34 -3.74
CA TYR A 302 5.94 3.48 -4.84
C TYR A 302 7.47 3.51 -4.98
N VAL A 303 8.09 4.70 -4.86
CA VAL A 303 9.56 4.82 -4.88
C VAL A 303 10.18 3.98 -3.77
N LEU A 304 9.69 4.13 -2.53
CA LEU A 304 10.14 3.34 -1.39
C LEU A 304 9.99 1.82 -1.64
N ARG A 305 8.82 1.41 -2.11
CA ARG A 305 8.53 0.01 -2.42
C ARG A 305 9.46 -0.55 -3.51
N ARG A 306 9.73 0.22 -4.57
CA ARG A 306 10.63 -0.15 -5.65
C ARG A 306 12.05 -0.40 -5.13
N LEU A 307 12.59 0.52 -4.31
CA LEU A 307 13.91 0.40 -3.72
C LEU A 307 14.02 -0.85 -2.84
N LEU A 308 13.06 -1.05 -1.94
CA LEU A 308 13.07 -2.19 -1.03
C LEU A 308 12.97 -3.52 -1.77
N ARG A 309 12.05 -3.63 -2.73
CA ARG A 309 11.88 -4.85 -3.53
C ARG A 309 13.08 -5.16 -4.41
N ARG A 310 13.72 -4.13 -4.97
CA ARG A 310 14.95 -4.28 -5.73
C ARG A 310 16.08 -4.80 -4.84
N ALA A 311 16.23 -4.27 -3.63
CA ALA A 311 17.21 -4.78 -2.67
C ALA A 311 16.96 -6.25 -2.29
N VAL A 312 15.70 -6.63 -2.02
CA VAL A 312 15.31 -8.02 -1.71
C VAL A 312 15.65 -8.96 -2.88
N ARG A 313 15.38 -8.54 -4.14
CA ARG A 313 15.77 -9.32 -5.32
C ARG A 313 17.28 -9.53 -5.39
N HIS A 314 18.07 -8.47 -5.17
CA HIS A 314 19.53 -8.60 -5.14
C HIS A 314 20.01 -9.52 -4.01
N GLY A 315 19.29 -9.56 -2.87
CA GLY A 315 19.52 -10.56 -1.82
C GLY A 315 19.34 -11.99 -2.33
N LYS A 316 18.27 -12.25 -3.09
CA LYS A 316 18.07 -13.56 -3.74
C LYS A 316 19.17 -13.90 -4.73
N LEU A 317 19.65 -12.94 -5.52
CA LEU A 317 20.78 -13.15 -6.42
C LEU A 317 22.10 -13.51 -5.69
N LEU A 318 22.26 -13.04 -4.44
CA LEU A 318 23.37 -13.40 -3.56
C LEU A 318 23.19 -14.75 -2.85
N GLY A 319 21.99 -15.37 -2.96
CA GLY A 319 21.64 -16.61 -2.30
C GLY A 319 21.10 -16.46 -0.88
N ILE A 320 20.57 -15.28 -0.52
CA ILE A 320 19.95 -15.04 0.79
C ILE A 320 18.49 -15.48 0.70
N ASP A 321 18.14 -16.58 1.38
CA ASP A 321 16.79 -17.15 1.36
C ASP A 321 15.91 -16.72 2.56
N LYS A 322 16.49 -16.07 3.57
CA LYS A 322 15.80 -15.61 4.77
C LYS A 322 15.59 -14.10 4.71
N PRO A 323 14.57 -13.56 5.40
CA PRO A 323 14.46 -12.12 5.62
C PRO A 323 15.75 -11.58 6.25
N PHE A 324 16.26 -10.45 5.74
CA PHE A 324 17.55 -9.90 6.14
C PHE A 324 17.60 -8.38 6.16
N MET A 325 16.64 -7.71 5.52
CA MET A 325 16.68 -6.26 5.35
C MET A 325 16.62 -5.51 6.68
N SER A 326 15.88 -6.03 7.67
CA SER A 326 15.78 -5.45 9.01
C SER A 326 17.13 -5.46 9.75
N ASP A 327 17.92 -6.54 9.59
CA ASP A 327 19.27 -6.64 10.18
C ASP A 327 20.23 -5.63 9.56
N VAL A 328 20.17 -5.44 8.25
CA VAL A 328 20.98 -4.41 7.55
C VAL A 328 20.52 -3.01 7.93
N ALA A 329 19.22 -2.78 8.07
CA ALA A 329 18.66 -1.49 8.52
C ALA A 329 19.20 -1.09 9.90
N SER A 330 19.41 -2.04 10.81
CA SER A 330 20.02 -1.79 12.12
C SER A 330 21.42 -1.18 11.99
N THR A 331 22.20 -1.62 10.99
CA THR A 331 23.54 -1.05 10.73
C THR A 331 23.41 0.39 10.21
N VAL A 332 22.47 0.67 9.31
CA VAL A 332 22.20 2.04 8.82
C VAL A 332 21.84 2.97 9.98
N ILE A 333 20.95 2.52 10.87
CA ILE A 333 20.52 3.29 12.04
C ILE A 333 21.70 3.57 12.97
N ASN A 334 22.56 2.60 13.20
CA ASN A 334 23.75 2.77 14.06
C ASN A 334 24.77 3.76 13.46
N GLU A 335 25.04 3.67 12.15
CA GLU A 335 26.00 4.55 11.46
C GLU A 335 25.49 6.00 11.32
N SER A 336 24.17 6.19 11.18
CA SER A 336 23.55 7.49 10.91
C SER A 336 22.86 8.12 12.12
N GLY A 337 22.61 7.35 13.19
CA GLY A 337 21.81 7.79 14.34
C GLY A 337 22.43 8.95 15.13
N GLY A 338 23.74 9.15 15.04
CA GLY A 338 24.43 10.32 15.63
C GLY A 338 24.06 11.63 14.96
N ALA A 339 23.82 11.60 13.63
CA ALA A 339 23.40 12.77 12.85
C ALA A 339 21.86 12.92 12.81
N TYR A 340 21.14 11.80 12.89
CA TYR A 340 19.68 11.72 12.80
C TYR A 340 19.12 10.91 13.98
N PRO A 341 19.00 11.52 15.19
CA PRO A 341 18.54 10.81 16.40
C PRO A 341 17.15 10.14 16.25
N GLU A 342 16.31 10.72 15.41
CA GLU A 342 14.98 10.18 15.11
C GLU A 342 15.01 8.76 14.53
N LEU A 343 16.11 8.34 13.92
CA LEU A 343 16.28 6.96 13.46
C LEU A 343 16.27 5.96 14.61
N VAL A 344 16.92 6.33 15.71
CA VAL A 344 17.01 5.51 16.92
C VAL A 344 15.64 5.47 17.63
N GLU A 345 14.96 6.61 17.72
CA GLU A 345 13.64 6.73 18.32
C GLU A 345 12.59 5.88 17.59
N LYS A 346 12.63 5.90 16.24
CA LYS A 346 11.69 5.19 15.37
C LYS A 346 12.18 3.82 14.91
N GLN A 347 13.26 3.28 15.47
CA GLN A 347 13.88 2.03 15.02
C GLN A 347 12.86 0.88 14.91
N LYS A 348 12.04 0.67 15.95
CA LYS A 348 11.02 -0.40 15.96
C LYS A 348 10.01 -0.25 14.83
N TYR A 349 9.61 0.97 14.54
CA TYR A 349 8.68 1.28 13.45
C TYR A 349 9.32 1.01 12.10
N ILE A 350 10.56 1.48 11.88
CA ILE A 350 11.32 1.27 10.64
C ILE A 350 11.45 -0.24 10.35
N HIS A 351 11.86 -1.03 11.35
CA HIS A 351 11.98 -2.48 11.22
C HIS A 351 10.64 -3.12 10.84
N LYS A 352 9.56 -2.79 11.53
CA LYS A 352 8.24 -3.37 11.28
C LYS A 352 7.74 -3.10 9.85
N VAL A 353 7.97 -1.90 9.31
CA VAL A 353 7.61 -1.56 7.92
C VAL A 353 8.44 -2.38 6.93
N ILE A 354 9.76 -2.46 7.13
CA ILE A 354 10.67 -3.24 6.27
C ILE A 354 10.29 -4.72 6.29
N GLU A 355 10.14 -5.32 7.47
CA GLU A 355 9.79 -6.74 7.64
C GLU A 355 8.48 -7.11 6.96
N ASN A 356 7.46 -6.26 7.08
CA ASN A 356 6.16 -6.50 6.46
C ASN A 356 6.24 -6.44 4.92
N GLU A 357 6.93 -5.45 4.34
CA GLU A 357 7.05 -5.34 2.88
C GLU A 357 7.95 -6.45 2.32
N GLU A 358 9.06 -6.79 3.01
CA GLU A 358 9.95 -7.89 2.65
C GLU A 358 9.20 -9.23 2.70
N ALA A 359 8.46 -9.51 3.78
CA ALA A 359 7.66 -10.74 3.91
C ALA A 359 6.55 -10.82 2.86
N SER A 360 5.89 -9.69 2.56
CA SER A 360 4.87 -9.61 1.51
C SER A 360 5.48 -9.89 0.13
N PHE A 361 6.63 -9.31 -0.16
CA PHE A 361 7.31 -9.50 -1.46
C PHE A 361 7.90 -10.90 -1.60
N ASN A 362 8.46 -11.48 -0.55
CA ASN A 362 8.99 -12.86 -0.57
C ASN A 362 7.92 -13.90 -0.91
N LYS A 363 6.63 -13.64 -0.64
CA LYS A 363 5.53 -14.52 -1.07
C LYS A 363 5.26 -14.48 -2.58
N THR A 364 5.61 -13.39 -3.24
CA THR A 364 5.27 -13.14 -4.64
C THR A 364 6.47 -13.22 -5.57
N ILE A 365 7.70 -12.97 -5.07
CA ILE A 365 8.91 -12.88 -5.92
C ILE A 365 9.21 -14.20 -6.63
N ASP A 366 9.20 -15.31 -5.91
CA ASP A 366 9.57 -16.62 -6.47
C ASP A 366 8.55 -17.06 -7.54
N SER A 367 7.26 -16.86 -7.27
CA SER A 367 6.19 -17.12 -8.24
C SER A 367 6.24 -16.17 -9.44
N GLY A 368 6.48 -14.88 -9.20
CA GLY A 368 6.58 -13.86 -10.25
C GLY A 368 7.77 -14.12 -11.18
N LEU A 369 8.93 -14.45 -10.63
CA LEU A 369 10.11 -14.81 -11.41
C LEU A 369 9.91 -16.11 -12.22
N ALA A 370 9.27 -17.13 -11.65
CA ALA A 370 8.95 -18.36 -12.35
C ALA A 370 8.03 -18.07 -13.56
N ILE A 371 6.93 -17.32 -13.34
CA ILE A 371 6.00 -16.94 -14.42
C ILE A 371 6.69 -16.07 -15.48
N LEU A 372 7.54 -15.11 -15.07
CA LEU A 372 8.30 -14.29 -16.00
C LEU A 372 9.24 -15.14 -16.87
N ASN A 373 9.99 -16.07 -16.25
CA ASN A 373 10.88 -16.97 -16.97
C ASN A 373 10.11 -17.88 -17.95
N ASP A 374 8.94 -18.40 -17.56
CA ASP A 374 8.09 -19.19 -18.44
C ASP A 374 7.61 -18.36 -19.65
N LYS A 375 7.22 -17.11 -19.45
CA LYS A 375 6.80 -16.19 -20.51
C LYS A 375 7.97 -15.80 -21.42
N ILE A 376 9.16 -15.58 -20.88
CA ILE A 376 10.40 -15.36 -21.63
C ILE A 376 10.73 -16.59 -22.50
N ALA A 377 10.66 -17.79 -21.93
CA ALA A 377 10.91 -19.03 -22.68
C ALA A 377 9.88 -19.29 -23.78
N ALA A 378 8.66 -18.80 -23.63
CA ALA A 378 7.59 -18.90 -24.63
C ALA A 378 7.63 -17.79 -25.71
N SER A 379 8.43 -16.75 -25.49
CA SER A 379 8.58 -15.63 -26.44
C SER A 379 9.60 -15.99 -27.54
N ASP A 380 9.68 -15.15 -28.57
CA ASP A 380 10.64 -15.29 -29.68
C ASP A 380 12.07 -14.85 -29.30
N GLY A 381 12.32 -14.53 -28.02
CA GLY A 381 13.64 -14.24 -27.45
C GLY A 381 14.13 -12.79 -27.66
N LYS A 382 13.30 -11.87 -28.16
CA LYS A 382 13.66 -10.47 -28.35
C LYS A 382 12.83 -9.50 -27.53
N GLU A 383 11.53 -9.74 -27.44
CA GLU A 383 10.61 -8.85 -26.76
C GLU A 383 9.55 -9.65 -25.98
N LEU A 384 9.26 -9.21 -24.76
CA LEU A 384 8.11 -9.68 -23.98
C LEU A 384 6.92 -8.76 -24.30
N SER A 385 5.73 -9.34 -24.53
CA SER A 385 4.54 -8.53 -24.78
C SER A 385 4.21 -7.62 -23.60
N ALA A 386 3.79 -6.39 -23.86
CA ALA A 386 3.34 -5.47 -22.82
C ALA A 386 2.14 -6.00 -22.03
N ALA A 387 1.29 -6.83 -22.66
CA ALA A 387 0.16 -7.49 -22.01
C ALA A 387 0.64 -8.53 -20.98
N ASP A 388 1.70 -9.28 -21.26
CA ASP A 388 2.30 -10.20 -20.31
C ASP A 388 2.97 -9.48 -19.14
N ALA A 389 3.68 -8.39 -19.43
CA ALA A 389 4.27 -7.54 -18.40
C ALA A 389 3.19 -6.89 -17.53
N PHE A 390 2.08 -6.46 -18.12
CA PHE A 390 0.92 -5.92 -17.40
C PHE A 390 0.24 -6.99 -16.53
N GLN A 391 0.06 -8.21 -17.03
CA GLN A 391 -0.49 -9.31 -16.26
C GLN A 391 0.37 -9.65 -15.04
N LEU A 392 1.71 -9.65 -15.20
CA LEU A 392 2.64 -9.85 -14.08
C LEU A 392 2.46 -8.76 -13.01
N TYR A 393 2.28 -7.52 -13.42
CA TYR A 393 2.06 -6.41 -12.51
C TYR A 393 0.68 -6.45 -11.84
N ASP A 394 -0.39 -6.54 -12.63
CA ASP A 394 -1.77 -6.39 -12.16
C ASP A 394 -2.27 -7.61 -11.37
N THR A 395 -2.01 -8.81 -11.90
CA THR A 395 -2.54 -10.05 -11.32
C THR A 395 -1.62 -10.65 -10.26
N TYR A 396 -0.31 -10.60 -10.50
CA TYR A 396 0.68 -11.26 -9.63
C TYR A 396 1.46 -10.28 -8.73
N GLY A 397 1.23 -8.96 -8.87
CA GLY A 397 1.90 -7.94 -8.06
C GLY A 397 3.41 -7.86 -8.29
N PHE A 398 3.92 -8.35 -9.42
CA PHE A 398 5.34 -8.31 -9.77
C PHE A 398 5.66 -6.97 -10.46
N PRO A 399 6.55 -6.14 -9.88
CA PRO A 399 6.78 -4.78 -10.37
C PRO A 399 7.30 -4.75 -11.81
N ILE A 400 6.81 -3.80 -12.61
CA ILE A 400 7.25 -3.63 -14.01
C ILE A 400 8.75 -3.31 -14.09
N ASP A 401 9.28 -2.51 -13.16
CA ASP A 401 10.70 -2.16 -13.16
C ASP A 401 11.59 -3.40 -12.95
N LEU A 402 11.19 -4.37 -12.12
CA LEU A 402 11.89 -5.64 -11.97
C LEU A 402 11.74 -6.53 -13.21
N THR A 403 10.59 -6.48 -13.89
CA THR A 403 10.40 -7.17 -15.16
C THR A 403 11.38 -6.61 -16.19
N LEU A 404 11.50 -5.28 -16.33
CA LEU A 404 12.43 -4.61 -17.23
C LEU A 404 13.89 -4.99 -16.91
N GLU A 405 14.28 -4.97 -15.65
CA GLU A 405 15.63 -5.31 -15.21
C GLU A 405 15.99 -6.78 -15.56
N VAL A 406 15.06 -7.72 -15.35
CA VAL A 406 15.27 -9.14 -15.72
C VAL A 406 15.35 -9.31 -17.23
N LEU A 407 14.55 -8.60 -18.00
CA LEU A 407 14.57 -8.62 -19.46
C LEU A 407 15.90 -8.05 -19.99
N GLU A 408 16.37 -6.92 -19.45
CA GLU A 408 17.66 -6.31 -19.82
C GLU A 408 18.84 -7.26 -19.56
N GLU A 409 18.85 -7.95 -18.41
CA GLU A 409 19.87 -8.96 -18.10
C GLU A 409 19.94 -10.11 -19.13
N GLN A 410 18.83 -10.37 -19.83
CA GLN A 410 18.71 -11.38 -20.87
C GLN A 410 18.80 -10.81 -22.30
N GLY A 411 19.05 -9.51 -22.44
CA GLY A 411 19.12 -8.82 -23.74
C GLY A 411 17.76 -8.67 -24.41
N MET A 412 16.69 -8.67 -23.63
CA MET A 412 15.30 -8.51 -24.08
C MET A 412 14.72 -7.17 -23.67
N THR A 413 13.60 -6.81 -24.28
CA THR A 413 12.86 -5.55 -23.99
C THR A 413 11.35 -5.81 -23.86
N THR A 414 10.61 -4.81 -23.41
CA THR A 414 9.14 -4.71 -23.52
C THR A 414 8.74 -3.25 -23.75
N SER A 415 7.61 -3.02 -24.41
CA SER A 415 7.13 -1.67 -24.67
C SER A 415 6.56 -1.02 -23.40
N ARG A 416 7.27 -0.02 -22.88
CA ARG A 416 6.83 0.78 -21.74
C ARG A 416 5.57 1.62 -22.09
N GLU A 417 5.52 2.18 -23.28
CA GLU A 417 4.39 3.01 -23.74
C GLU A 417 3.09 2.20 -23.77
N GLU A 418 3.15 0.97 -24.29
CA GLU A 418 1.98 0.09 -24.35
C GLU A 418 1.56 -0.41 -22.96
N PHE A 419 2.52 -0.67 -22.08
CA PHE A 419 2.25 -1.00 -20.68
C PHE A 419 1.52 0.16 -19.97
N ASP A 420 2.00 1.39 -20.13
CA ASP A 420 1.40 2.59 -19.53
C ASP A 420 -0.01 2.85 -20.09
N ARG A 421 -0.27 2.54 -21.37
CA ARG A 421 -1.61 2.56 -21.97
C ARG A 421 -2.56 1.59 -21.25
N LEU A 422 -2.15 0.35 -21.07
CA LEU A 422 -2.93 -0.67 -20.33
C LEU A 422 -3.22 -0.27 -18.88
N MET A 423 -2.23 0.33 -18.23
CA MET A 423 -2.40 0.89 -16.87
C MET A 423 -3.45 2.01 -16.83
N ASN A 424 -3.43 2.90 -17.80
CA ASN A 424 -4.41 3.99 -17.87
C ASN A 424 -5.82 3.46 -18.14
N GLU A 425 -5.99 2.49 -19.04
CA GLU A 425 -7.28 1.83 -19.30
C GLU A 425 -7.85 1.16 -18.05
N GLN A 426 -6.99 0.53 -17.22
CA GLN A 426 -7.42 -0.04 -15.95
C GLN A 426 -7.87 1.04 -14.97
N ARG A 427 -7.11 2.14 -14.86
CA ARG A 427 -7.46 3.28 -13.99
C ARG A 427 -8.78 3.93 -14.41
N GLU A 428 -9.03 4.06 -15.70
CA GLU A 428 -10.29 4.60 -16.23
C GLU A 428 -11.47 3.67 -15.88
N ARG A 429 -11.34 2.36 -16.12
CA ARG A 429 -12.34 1.37 -15.70
C ARG A 429 -12.65 1.43 -14.21
N ALA A 430 -11.62 1.51 -13.37
CA ALA A 430 -11.79 1.65 -11.93
C ALA A 430 -12.47 2.97 -11.52
N ARG A 431 -12.26 4.06 -12.27
CA ARG A 431 -12.96 5.34 -12.09
C ARG A 431 -14.43 5.28 -12.53
N GLU A 432 -14.70 4.62 -13.66
CA GLU A 432 -16.08 4.42 -14.14
C GLU A 432 -16.89 3.53 -13.19
N ASP A 433 -16.30 2.47 -12.66
CA ASP A 433 -16.95 1.60 -11.69
C ASP A 433 -17.23 2.32 -10.36
N ARG A 434 -16.34 3.21 -9.90
CA ARG A 434 -16.62 4.10 -8.77
C ARG A 434 -17.74 5.08 -9.06
N LYS A 435 -17.78 5.69 -10.26
CA LYS A 435 -18.88 6.55 -10.69
C LYS A 435 -20.22 5.82 -10.71
N LYS A 436 -20.25 4.55 -11.15
CA LYS A 436 -21.46 3.70 -11.13
C LYS A 436 -21.90 3.32 -9.72
N MET A 437 -21.01 3.32 -8.74
CA MET A 437 -21.31 3.02 -7.32
C MET A 437 -21.83 4.25 -6.54
N GLY A 438 -22.07 5.38 -7.18
CA GLY A 438 -22.71 6.54 -6.56
C GLY A 438 -21.74 7.61 -6.03
N ASP A 439 -20.46 7.57 -6.45
CA ASP A 439 -19.53 8.69 -6.24
C ASP A 439 -19.76 9.73 -7.35
N LEU A 440 -20.98 10.29 -7.35
CA LEU A 440 -21.41 11.33 -8.27
C LEU A 440 -20.84 12.67 -7.78
N GLY A 441 -19.66 12.99 -8.26
CA GLY A 441 -19.13 14.35 -8.16
C GLY A 441 -20.00 15.35 -8.95
N TRP A 442 -21.07 15.82 -8.35
CA TRP A 442 -21.91 16.92 -8.86
C TRP A 442 -21.17 18.27 -8.93
N GLN A 443 -19.87 18.28 -8.66
CA GLN A 443 -19.04 19.49 -8.64
C GLN A 443 -18.82 20.17 -10.00
N SER A 444 -19.41 19.69 -11.11
CA SER A 444 -19.09 20.17 -12.44
C SER A 444 -20.25 20.51 -13.38
N GLU A 445 -21.51 20.37 -13.01
CA GLU A 445 -22.60 20.82 -13.89
C GLU A 445 -22.90 22.29 -13.65
N ASP A 446 -22.65 23.10 -14.67
CA ASP A 446 -23.15 24.48 -14.76
C ASP A 446 -24.67 24.40 -15.01
N LEU A 447 -25.45 24.44 -13.94
CA LEU A 447 -26.92 24.40 -14.00
C LEU A 447 -27.53 25.67 -14.60
N GLY A 448 -26.75 26.54 -15.24
CA GLY A 448 -27.25 27.80 -15.81
C GLY A 448 -27.74 28.83 -14.78
N LEU A 449 -27.43 28.62 -13.50
CA LEU A 449 -27.83 29.53 -12.42
C LEU A 449 -26.93 30.78 -12.39
N ASP A 450 -27.52 31.92 -12.08
CA ASP A 450 -26.80 33.19 -11.94
C ASP A 450 -25.65 33.06 -10.90
N LYS A 451 -24.45 33.47 -11.30
CA LYS A 451 -23.24 33.42 -10.46
C LYS A 451 -23.30 34.34 -9.24
N SER A 452 -24.20 35.31 -9.23
CA SER A 452 -24.42 36.21 -8.10
C SER A 452 -25.19 35.58 -6.94
N ILE A 453 -25.94 34.50 -7.20
CA ILE A 453 -26.66 33.75 -6.18
C ILE A 453 -25.68 33.10 -5.21
N LYS A 454 -25.83 33.39 -3.91
CA LYS A 454 -25.08 32.77 -2.81
C LYS A 454 -26.05 32.37 -1.70
N THR A 455 -25.79 31.27 -1.05
CA THR A 455 -26.53 30.77 0.09
C THR A 455 -25.71 31.01 1.36
N ALA A 456 -26.30 31.69 2.37
CA ALA A 456 -25.71 31.78 3.69
C ALA A 456 -26.01 30.48 4.46
N PHE A 457 -24.99 29.88 5.12
CA PHE A 457 -25.15 28.67 5.90
C PHE A 457 -25.15 28.98 7.41
N ASP A 458 -26.30 28.75 8.08
CA ASP A 458 -26.50 29.01 9.51
C ASP A 458 -26.65 27.72 10.34
N GLY A 459 -26.50 26.54 9.69
CA GLY A 459 -26.80 25.22 10.25
C GLY A 459 -25.86 24.70 11.33
N TYR A 460 -24.85 25.48 11.75
CA TYR A 460 -24.09 25.17 12.96
C TYR A 460 -24.84 25.58 14.23
N THR A 461 -25.75 26.57 14.15
CA THR A 461 -26.41 27.17 15.29
C THR A 461 -27.90 26.92 15.32
N THR A 462 -28.54 26.71 14.16
CA THR A 462 -29.98 26.46 14.05
C THR A 462 -30.29 25.24 13.20
N LEU A 463 -31.42 24.60 13.47
CA LEU A 463 -32.00 23.52 12.68
C LEU A 463 -33.21 23.97 11.88
N GLU A 464 -33.69 25.20 12.11
CA GLU A 464 -34.84 25.80 11.43
C GLU A 464 -34.53 27.26 11.09
N GLU A 465 -34.82 27.66 9.84
CA GLU A 465 -34.54 29.00 9.35
C GLU A 465 -35.62 29.45 8.38
N SER A 466 -36.02 30.72 8.48
CA SER A 466 -36.84 31.36 7.45
C SER A 466 -35.98 31.80 6.29
N ALA A 467 -36.31 31.36 5.10
CA ALA A 467 -35.53 31.57 3.91
C ALA A 467 -36.40 31.91 2.71
N LYS A 468 -35.75 32.40 1.64
CA LYS A 468 -36.39 32.73 0.37
C LYS A 468 -35.89 31.81 -0.72
N ILE A 469 -36.77 31.32 -1.56
CA ILE A 469 -36.40 30.51 -2.73
C ILE A 469 -35.81 31.42 -3.81
N LEU A 470 -34.54 31.26 -4.13
CA LEU A 470 -33.83 32.02 -5.16
C LEU A 470 -33.89 31.34 -6.53
N ALA A 471 -33.94 30.03 -6.56
CA ALA A 471 -34.04 29.26 -7.81
C ALA A 471 -34.66 27.88 -7.57
N ILE A 472 -35.36 27.38 -8.58
CA ILE A 472 -35.86 26.02 -8.68
C ILE A 472 -35.31 25.42 -9.98
N VAL A 473 -34.78 24.22 -9.89
CA VAL A 473 -34.33 23.43 -11.05
C VAL A 473 -35.18 22.16 -11.10
N ASN A 474 -35.82 21.94 -12.22
CA ASN A 474 -36.66 20.76 -12.49
C ASN A 474 -36.12 20.05 -13.74
N GLU A 475 -35.81 18.76 -13.67
CA GLU A 475 -35.22 17.95 -14.76
C GLU A 475 -33.98 18.61 -15.44
N GLY A 476 -33.19 19.36 -14.67
CA GLY A 476 -31.95 20.03 -15.16
C GLY A 476 -32.20 21.41 -15.76
N GLU A 477 -33.45 21.90 -15.85
CA GLU A 477 -33.80 23.24 -16.35
C GLU A 477 -34.29 24.14 -15.23
N VAL A 478 -33.96 25.44 -15.31
CA VAL A 478 -34.43 26.45 -14.36
C VAL A 478 -35.93 26.70 -14.58
N SER A 479 -36.71 26.50 -13.51
CA SER A 479 -38.18 26.70 -13.50
C SER A 479 -38.59 27.80 -12.54
N GLY A 480 -39.70 28.46 -12.86
CA GLY A 480 -40.31 29.46 -11.96
C GLY A 480 -41.12 28.87 -10.79
N ALA A 481 -41.59 27.63 -10.93
CA ALA A 481 -42.41 26.96 -9.94
C ALA A 481 -42.32 25.42 -10.11
N ALA A 482 -42.75 24.69 -9.08
CA ALA A 482 -42.84 23.22 -9.12
C ALA A 482 -44.03 22.73 -8.29
N ALA A 483 -44.75 21.74 -8.85
CA ALA A 483 -45.99 21.21 -8.28
C ALA A 483 -45.73 19.86 -7.53
N LYS A 484 -46.74 19.46 -6.78
CA LYS A 484 -46.76 18.19 -6.04
C LYS A 484 -46.36 16.98 -6.94
N GLY A 485 -45.42 16.18 -6.47
CA GLY A 485 -44.91 14.95 -7.12
C GLY A 485 -43.66 15.18 -7.95
N GLU A 486 -43.28 16.41 -8.24
CA GLU A 486 -42.08 16.72 -9.01
C GLU A 486 -40.83 16.58 -8.15
N LYS A 487 -39.74 16.02 -8.74
CA LYS A 487 -38.43 15.93 -8.14
C LYS A 487 -37.63 17.18 -8.58
N ILE A 488 -37.28 18.01 -7.61
CA ILE A 488 -36.68 19.31 -7.86
C ILE A 488 -35.42 19.53 -7.03
N THR A 489 -34.65 20.54 -7.43
CA THR A 489 -33.58 21.13 -6.64
C THR A 489 -33.93 22.59 -6.34
N VAL A 490 -33.93 22.97 -5.06
CA VAL A 490 -34.21 24.33 -4.58
C VAL A 490 -32.91 24.96 -4.08
N VAL A 491 -32.69 26.22 -4.44
CA VAL A 491 -31.61 27.05 -3.91
C VAL A 491 -32.26 28.18 -3.08
N LEU A 492 -31.81 28.30 -1.83
CA LEU A 492 -32.28 29.30 -0.87
C LEU A 492 -31.24 30.41 -0.68
N ASP A 493 -31.65 31.60 -0.21
CA ASP A 493 -30.77 32.69 0.19
C ASP A 493 -29.98 32.35 1.47
N ARG A 494 -30.60 31.59 2.38
CA ARG A 494 -29.96 31.03 3.59
C ARG A 494 -30.49 29.65 3.91
N THR A 495 -29.71 28.86 4.64
CA THR A 495 -30.10 27.50 4.94
C THR A 495 -29.49 26.96 6.24
N PRO A 496 -30.27 26.19 7.03
CA PRO A 496 -29.75 25.41 8.14
C PRO A 496 -29.22 24.03 7.69
N PHE A 497 -29.44 23.62 6.42
CA PHE A 497 -29.07 22.31 5.91
C PHE A 497 -27.57 22.25 5.58
N TYR A 498 -26.87 21.28 6.16
CA TYR A 498 -25.50 20.95 5.82
C TYR A 498 -25.46 20.23 4.47
N ALA A 499 -24.64 20.71 3.56
CA ALA A 499 -24.40 20.03 2.28
C ALA A 499 -23.29 18.97 2.41
N GLU A 500 -23.37 17.93 1.60
CA GLU A 500 -22.32 16.90 1.56
C GLU A 500 -20.95 17.52 1.32
N MET A 501 -20.06 17.38 2.29
CA MET A 501 -18.71 17.94 2.26
C MET A 501 -17.82 17.30 3.31
N GLY A 502 -16.50 17.14 3.01
CA GLY A 502 -15.53 16.63 3.98
C GLY A 502 -15.81 15.20 4.47
N GLY A 503 -16.48 14.38 3.64
CA GLY A 503 -16.87 13.02 3.98
C GLY A 503 -18.13 12.89 4.84
N GLN A 504 -18.77 14.00 5.26
CA GLN A 504 -20.07 13.99 5.92
C GLN A 504 -21.17 14.11 4.86
N ILE A 505 -22.20 13.25 4.93
CA ILE A 505 -23.39 13.30 4.06
C ILE A 505 -24.22 14.55 4.30
N GLY A 506 -25.05 14.92 3.30
CA GLY A 506 -26.03 16.00 3.39
C GLY A 506 -27.17 15.72 4.36
N ASP A 507 -27.84 16.78 4.83
CA ASP A 507 -28.99 16.68 5.71
C ASP A 507 -30.25 16.29 4.97
N HIS A 508 -31.17 15.72 5.72
CA HIS A 508 -32.55 15.52 5.33
C HIS A 508 -33.46 16.48 6.09
N GLY A 509 -34.66 16.73 5.55
CA GLY A 509 -35.66 17.56 6.24
C GLY A 509 -36.81 18.00 5.34
N VAL A 510 -37.38 19.13 5.63
CA VAL A 510 -38.55 19.66 4.94
C VAL A 510 -38.35 21.15 4.67
N ILE A 511 -38.76 21.62 3.48
CA ILE A 511 -38.91 23.03 3.15
C ILE A 511 -40.41 23.29 3.00
N THR A 512 -40.96 24.16 3.83
CA THR A 512 -42.42 24.46 3.89
C THR A 512 -42.67 25.91 3.57
N GLY A 513 -43.41 26.17 2.53
CA GLY A 513 -43.95 27.48 2.16
C GLY A 513 -45.44 27.56 2.44
N LYS A 514 -46.02 28.75 2.17
CA LYS A 514 -47.49 28.99 2.38
C LYS A 514 -48.34 28.11 1.48
N ASN A 515 -47.88 27.83 0.24
CA ASN A 515 -48.69 27.18 -0.78
C ASN A 515 -48.25 25.73 -1.08
N GLY A 516 -47.10 25.27 -0.54
CA GLY A 516 -46.55 23.96 -0.79
C GLY A 516 -45.43 23.57 0.15
N ALA A 517 -45.07 22.32 0.11
CA ALA A 517 -43.94 21.77 0.86
C ALA A 517 -43.19 20.75 0.05
N MET A 518 -41.85 20.61 0.28
CA MET A 518 -41.03 19.57 -0.25
C MET A 518 -40.28 18.84 0.87
N THR A 519 -40.07 17.54 0.66
CA THR A 519 -39.13 16.77 1.46
C THR A 519 -37.77 16.82 0.82
N VAL A 520 -36.74 17.22 1.57
CA VAL A 520 -35.32 17.23 1.16
C VAL A 520 -34.72 15.91 1.51
N SER A 521 -34.15 15.23 0.50
CA SER A 521 -33.50 13.93 0.63
C SER A 521 -31.99 13.99 0.50
N ASP A 522 -31.43 15.09 0.02
CA ASP A 522 -29.99 15.34 -0.08
C ASP A 522 -29.72 16.84 -0.25
N VAL A 523 -28.52 17.25 0.16
CA VAL A 523 -28.07 18.65 -0.01
C VAL A 523 -26.62 18.63 -0.53
N GLN A 524 -26.38 19.29 -1.67
CA GLN A 524 -25.10 19.41 -2.31
C GLN A 524 -24.65 20.88 -2.37
N LYS A 525 -23.33 21.10 -2.48
CA LYS A 525 -22.77 22.47 -2.58
C LYS A 525 -21.97 22.63 -3.88
N THR A 526 -22.26 23.69 -4.61
CA THR A 526 -21.50 24.07 -5.82
C THR A 526 -20.19 24.77 -5.44
N LYS A 527 -19.23 24.80 -6.39
CA LYS A 527 -17.91 25.48 -6.21
C LYS A 527 -18.05 26.98 -5.93
N ASP A 528 -19.10 27.61 -6.43
CA ASP A 528 -19.41 29.02 -6.23
C ASP A 528 -20.27 29.32 -5.01
N GLY A 529 -20.55 28.31 -4.17
CA GLY A 529 -21.12 28.46 -2.85
C GLY A 529 -22.65 28.36 -2.74
N LYS A 530 -23.35 27.86 -3.77
CA LYS A 530 -24.78 27.60 -3.70
C LYS A 530 -25.08 26.28 -3.00
N TYR A 531 -26.07 26.25 -2.13
CA TYR A 531 -26.58 25.03 -1.50
C TYR A 531 -27.81 24.54 -2.27
N MET A 532 -27.73 23.35 -2.82
CA MET A 532 -28.75 22.70 -3.64
C MET A 532 -29.52 21.69 -2.80
N HIS A 533 -30.77 22.01 -2.47
CA HIS A 533 -31.65 21.13 -1.69
C HIS A 533 -32.42 20.24 -2.67
N ILE A 534 -32.08 18.97 -2.72
CA ILE A 534 -32.63 17.99 -3.67
C ILE A 534 -33.77 17.23 -2.98
N GLY A 535 -34.94 17.17 -3.62
CA GLY A 535 -36.05 16.47 -3.02
C GLY A 535 -37.30 16.37 -3.90
N VAL A 536 -38.42 16.10 -3.29
CA VAL A 536 -39.73 15.96 -3.96
C VAL A 536 -40.74 16.88 -3.34
N VAL A 537 -41.50 17.57 -4.15
CA VAL A 537 -42.66 18.38 -3.67
C VAL A 537 -43.77 17.44 -3.18
N THR A 538 -44.04 17.47 -1.89
CA THR A 538 -45.02 16.58 -1.22
C THR A 538 -46.42 17.15 -1.16
N GLU A 539 -46.53 18.49 -1.11
CA GLU A 539 -47.79 19.19 -1.01
C GLU A 539 -47.77 20.48 -1.84
N GLY A 540 -48.91 20.82 -2.46
CA GLY A 540 -49.14 22.10 -3.16
C GLY A 540 -48.16 22.42 -4.27
N GLU A 541 -47.72 23.68 -4.30
CA GLU A 541 -46.78 24.24 -5.29
C GLU A 541 -45.78 25.16 -4.57
N LEU A 542 -44.52 25.12 -4.98
CA LEU A 542 -43.47 26.05 -4.55
C LEU A 542 -43.02 26.89 -5.74
N SER A 543 -42.85 28.19 -5.51
CA SER A 543 -42.45 29.16 -6.52
C SER A 543 -41.16 29.90 -6.13
N VAL A 544 -40.43 30.40 -7.14
CA VAL A 544 -39.33 31.33 -6.90
C VAL A 544 -39.85 32.57 -6.24
N GLU A 545 -39.06 33.15 -5.33
CA GLU A 545 -39.44 34.28 -4.44
C GLU A 545 -40.35 33.92 -3.25
N ASP A 546 -40.83 32.66 -3.15
CA ASP A 546 -41.60 32.24 -1.96
C ASP A 546 -40.79 32.37 -0.67
N GLU A 547 -41.41 32.87 0.38
CA GLU A 547 -40.89 32.74 1.75
C GLU A 547 -41.24 31.36 2.28
N VAL A 548 -40.20 30.65 2.75
CA VAL A 548 -40.30 29.27 3.22
C VAL A 548 -39.62 29.13 4.58
N THR A 549 -40.01 28.10 5.32
CA THR A 549 -39.29 27.62 6.49
C THR A 549 -38.53 26.35 6.09
N ALA A 550 -37.23 26.42 6.22
CA ALA A 550 -36.31 25.31 5.99
C ALA A 550 -36.02 24.62 7.34
N SER A 551 -36.48 23.37 7.50
CA SER A 551 -36.39 22.63 8.77
C SER A 551 -35.63 21.31 8.57
N VAL A 552 -34.49 21.17 9.23
CA VAL A 552 -33.65 19.97 9.21
C VAL A 552 -34.27 18.90 10.11
N ASP A 553 -34.22 17.63 9.68
CA ASP A 553 -34.52 16.49 10.55
C ASP A 553 -33.48 16.40 11.69
N ALA A 554 -33.91 16.83 12.86
CA ALA A 554 -33.06 16.90 14.06
C ALA A 554 -32.52 15.51 14.47
N ALA A 555 -33.30 14.45 14.31
CA ALA A 555 -32.89 13.10 14.68
C ALA A 555 -31.81 12.56 13.72
N TYR A 556 -31.99 12.84 12.45
CA TYR A 556 -31.04 12.50 11.39
C TYR A 556 -29.70 13.25 11.58
N ARG A 557 -29.74 14.59 11.73
CA ARG A 557 -28.57 15.42 11.99
C ARG A 557 -27.83 14.98 13.25
N GLN A 558 -28.55 14.70 14.35
CA GLN A 558 -27.93 14.24 15.58
C GLN A 558 -27.23 12.89 15.41
N ALA A 559 -27.77 11.99 14.59
CA ALA A 559 -27.10 10.72 14.30
C ALA A 559 -25.81 10.93 13.53
N ILE A 560 -25.79 11.83 12.52
CA ILE A 560 -24.59 12.24 11.80
C ILE A 560 -23.56 12.89 12.73
N CYS A 561 -23.98 13.82 13.61
CA CYS A 561 -23.09 14.45 14.57
C CYS A 561 -22.41 13.44 15.51
N ARG A 562 -23.16 12.38 15.94
CA ARG A 562 -22.58 11.28 16.72
C ARG A 562 -21.48 10.55 15.93
N ALA A 563 -21.77 10.20 14.71
CA ALA A 563 -20.83 9.52 13.84
C ALA A 563 -19.59 10.39 13.58
N HIS A 564 -19.76 11.67 13.26
CA HIS A 564 -18.66 12.57 12.93
C HIS A 564 -17.74 12.84 14.14
N THR A 565 -18.35 13.15 15.30
CA THR A 565 -17.55 13.33 16.53
C THR A 565 -16.80 12.05 16.90
N SER A 566 -17.44 10.88 16.75
CA SER A 566 -16.78 9.60 17.00
C SER A 566 -15.66 9.30 15.99
N THR A 567 -15.74 9.81 14.74
CA THR A 567 -14.66 9.68 13.75
C THR A 567 -13.39 10.39 14.19
N HIS A 568 -13.50 11.59 14.77
CA HIS A 568 -12.38 12.32 15.36
C HIS A 568 -11.74 11.54 16.52
N LEU A 569 -12.56 10.99 17.43
CA LEU A 569 -12.08 10.16 18.53
C LEU A 569 -11.40 8.88 18.01
N LEU A 570 -11.95 8.28 16.95
CA LEU A 570 -11.38 7.10 16.30
C LEU A 570 -10.01 7.40 15.68
N GLN A 571 -9.87 8.50 14.96
CA GLN A 571 -8.59 8.92 14.39
C GLN A 571 -7.54 9.12 15.50
N LYS A 572 -7.89 9.79 16.57
CA LYS A 572 -7.00 9.99 17.71
C LYS A 572 -6.59 8.68 18.38
N ALA A 573 -7.54 7.76 18.60
CA ALA A 573 -7.26 6.43 19.16
C ALA A 573 -6.34 5.60 18.25
N LEU A 574 -6.59 5.61 16.93
CA LEU A 574 -5.72 4.93 15.95
C LEU A 574 -4.29 5.45 16.00
N ARG A 575 -4.09 6.77 16.04
CA ARG A 575 -2.76 7.36 16.18
C ARG A 575 -2.08 6.97 17.48
N ASN A 576 -2.80 6.95 18.59
CA ASN A 576 -2.26 6.56 19.89
C ASN A 576 -1.84 5.09 19.95
N VAL A 577 -2.55 4.19 19.24
CA VAL A 577 -2.27 2.75 19.24
C VAL A 577 -1.23 2.35 18.20
N LEU A 578 -1.33 2.92 16.99
CA LEU A 578 -0.53 2.50 15.84
C LEU A 578 0.66 3.42 15.56
N GLY A 579 0.58 4.69 15.97
CA GLY A 579 1.63 5.69 15.78
C GLY A 579 1.23 6.89 14.93
N ASP A 580 2.09 7.92 14.91
CA ASP A 580 1.82 9.21 14.28
C ASP A 580 1.73 9.18 12.75
N HIS A 581 2.15 8.10 12.11
CA HIS A 581 2.00 7.89 10.66
C HIS A 581 0.56 7.64 10.22
N VAL A 582 -0.36 7.43 11.16
CA VAL A 582 -1.78 7.28 10.86
C VAL A 582 -2.36 8.64 10.46
N GLU A 583 -2.73 8.76 9.19
CA GLU A 583 -3.34 9.95 8.59
C GLU A 583 -4.61 9.54 7.86
N GLN A 584 -5.61 10.42 7.83
CA GLN A 584 -6.82 10.17 7.09
C GLN A 584 -6.53 10.12 5.58
N ALA A 585 -6.88 9.01 4.94
CA ALA A 585 -6.85 8.83 3.50
C ALA A 585 -8.24 9.00 2.86
N GLY A 586 -9.30 8.88 3.65
CA GLY A 586 -10.68 9.10 3.25
C GLY A 586 -11.62 8.94 4.44
N SER A 587 -12.79 9.57 4.36
CA SER A 587 -13.82 9.46 5.38
C SER A 587 -15.20 9.44 4.73
N TYR A 588 -16.12 8.69 5.33
CA TYR A 588 -17.55 8.75 5.02
C TYR A 588 -18.33 8.60 6.32
N THR A 589 -19.10 9.62 6.63
CA THR A 589 -19.84 9.73 7.89
C THR A 589 -21.33 9.89 7.59
N ALA A 590 -22.09 8.84 7.91
CA ALA A 590 -23.54 8.78 7.74
C ALA A 590 -24.28 8.71 9.09
N ASN A 591 -25.59 8.71 9.04
CA ASN A 591 -26.44 8.66 10.23
C ASN A 591 -26.38 7.32 11.00
N ASP A 592 -25.96 6.24 10.33
CA ASP A 592 -25.91 4.87 10.86
C ASP A 592 -24.56 4.18 10.68
N HIS A 593 -23.62 4.81 9.97
CA HIS A 593 -22.39 4.19 9.53
C HIS A 593 -21.23 5.17 9.47
N ILE A 594 -20.04 4.70 9.88
CA ILE A 594 -18.75 5.37 9.75
C ILE A 594 -17.86 4.48 8.90
N ARG A 595 -17.22 5.08 7.89
CA ARG A 595 -16.14 4.48 7.14
C ARG A 595 -14.93 5.42 7.22
N PHE A 596 -13.84 4.92 7.78
CA PHE A 596 -12.63 5.70 7.96
C PHE A 596 -11.44 4.98 7.32
N ASP A 597 -10.89 5.59 6.29
CA ASP A 597 -9.72 5.10 5.56
C ASP A 597 -8.50 5.85 6.07
N PHE A 598 -7.44 5.13 6.43
CA PHE A 598 -6.25 5.69 7.03
C PHE A 598 -4.98 4.99 6.56
N THR A 599 -3.85 5.71 6.63
CA THR A 599 -2.55 5.19 6.25
C THR A 599 -2.04 4.21 7.30
N HIS A 600 -1.87 2.95 6.92
CA HIS A 600 -1.19 1.94 7.72
C HIS A 600 -0.75 0.76 6.84
N PHE A 601 0.39 0.16 7.18
CA PHE A 601 1.10 -0.83 6.36
C PHE A 601 0.71 -2.28 6.63
N ALA A 602 -0.07 -2.57 7.69
CA ALA A 602 -0.47 -3.92 8.08
C ALA A 602 -1.95 -4.00 8.46
N ALA A 603 -2.54 -5.21 8.46
CA ALA A 603 -3.82 -5.45 9.09
C ALA A 603 -3.71 -5.26 10.61
N LEU A 604 -4.74 -4.68 11.22
CA LEU A 604 -4.79 -4.54 12.67
C LEU A 604 -5.04 -5.91 13.32
N THR A 605 -4.35 -6.16 14.41
CA THR A 605 -4.63 -7.32 15.24
C THR A 605 -5.93 -7.16 16.02
N ALA A 606 -6.52 -8.27 16.47
CA ALA A 606 -7.72 -8.23 17.30
C ALA A 606 -7.49 -7.41 18.60
N GLU A 607 -6.28 -7.45 19.14
CA GLU A 607 -5.89 -6.70 20.34
C GLU A 607 -5.79 -5.20 20.06
N GLU A 608 -5.20 -4.80 18.92
CA GLU A 608 -5.14 -3.41 18.50
C GLU A 608 -6.54 -2.85 18.24
N LEU A 609 -7.41 -3.60 17.56
CA LEU A 609 -8.81 -3.20 17.32
C LEU A 609 -9.58 -3.02 18.62
N ALA A 610 -9.45 -3.97 19.56
CA ALA A 610 -10.09 -3.88 20.86
C ALA A 610 -9.60 -2.63 21.62
N LYS A 611 -8.29 -2.38 21.62
CA LYS A 611 -7.70 -1.24 22.31
C LYS A 611 -8.15 0.10 21.70
N VAL A 612 -8.24 0.19 20.37
CA VAL A 612 -8.77 1.39 19.67
C VAL A 612 -10.23 1.61 20.06
N GLU A 613 -11.06 0.56 20.03
CA GLU A 613 -12.47 0.65 20.40
C GLU A 613 -12.66 1.08 21.86
N ASP A 614 -11.88 0.48 22.79
CA ASP A 614 -11.93 0.85 24.20
C ASP A 614 -11.53 2.32 24.42
N MET A 615 -10.44 2.78 23.80
CA MET A 615 -10.01 4.18 23.92
C MET A 615 -11.06 5.17 23.38
N VAL A 616 -11.73 4.85 22.28
CA VAL A 616 -12.81 5.68 21.75
C VAL A 616 -13.98 5.72 22.74
N ASN A 617 -14.39 4.58 23.29
CA ASN A 617 -15.48 4.51 24.24
C ASN A 617 -15.13 5.20 25.57
N ASP A 618 -13.89 5.11 26.03
CA ASP A 618 -13.41 5.86 27.20
C ASP A 618 -13.51 7.37 26.98
N ALA A 619 -13.10 7.87 25.79
CA ALA A 619 -13.22 9.29 25.44
C ALA A 619 -14.68 9.74 25.32
N ILE A 620 -15.58 8.87 24.87
CA ILE A 620 -17.03 9.11 24.87
C ILE A 620 -17.54 9.19 26.30
N LEU A 621 -17.22 8.22 27.16
CA LEU A 621 -17.66 8.14 28.55
C LEU A 621 -17.12 9.28 29.42
N ALA A 622 -15.94 9.83 29.08
CA ALA A 622 -15.37 10.99 29.75
C ALA A 622 -16.25 12.24 29.68
N GLY A 623 -17.17 12.31 28.71
CA GLY A 623 -18.13 13.41 28.60
C GLY A 623 -17.50 14.78 28.40
N SER A 624 -16.39 14.84 27.65
CA SER A 624 -15.67 16.08 27.38
C SER A 624 -16.47 17.02 26.50
N PRO A 625 -16.41 18.37 26.74
CA PRO A 625 -17.01 19.31 25.83
C PRO A 625 -16.37 19.26 24.45
N VAL A 626 -17.17 19.41 23.40
CA VAL A 626 -16.69 19.59 22.02
C VAL A 626 -16.71 21.09 21.72
N ILE A 627 -15.50 21.64 21.56
CA ILE A 627 -15.28 23.08 21.39
C ILE A 627 -14.97 23.36 19.93
N THR A 628 -15.64 24.35 19.36
CA THR A 628 -15.40 24.81 17.99
C THR A 628 -14.95 26.26 18.02
N GLU A 629 -13.83 26.57 17.36
CA GLU A 629 -13.27 27.90 17.27
C GLU A 629 -12.80 28.21 15.84
N GLU A 630 -12.94 29.48 15.43
CA GLU A 630 -12.36 29.96 14.18
C GLU A 630 -11.07 30.73 14.51
N MET A 631 -9.98 30.42 13.83
CA MET A 631 -8.68 31.06 14.07
C MET A 631 -7.82 31.05 12.79
N SER A 632 -6.66 31.73 12.84
CA SER A 632 -5.70 31.63 11.75
C SER A 632 -5.12 30.21 11.63
N ILE A 633 -4.71 29.81 10.43
CA ILE A 633 -4.09 28.49 10.21
C ILE A 633 -2.81 28.32 11.07
N ASP A 634 -2.07 29.39 11.30
CA ASP A 634 -0.84 29.37 12.11
C ASP A 634 -1.13 29.15 13.59
N ASP A 635 -2.19 29.75 14.11
CA ASP A 635 -2.61 29.54 15.50
C ASP A 635 -3.23 28.16 15.69
N ALA A 636 -3.93 27.63 14.69
CA ALA A 636 -4.41 26.25 14.68
C ALA A 636 -3.24 25.24 14.74
N LYS A 637 -2.19 25.47 13.97
CA LYS A 637 -0.97 24.63 14.03
C LYS A 637 -0.29 24.72 15.39
N LYS A 638 -0.16 25.93 15.99
CA LYS A 638 0.38 26.10 17.34
C LYS A 638 -0.44 25.38 18.41
N LYS A 639 -1.76 25.32 18.22
CA LYS A 639 -2.69 24.57 19.09
C LYS A 639 -2.56 23.04 18.91
N GLY A 640 -1.80 22.58 17.93
CA GLY A 640 -1.62 21.17 17.61
C GLY A 640 -2.74 20.57 16.77
N ALA A 641 -3.52 21.41 16.07
CA ALA A 641 -4.60 20.94 15.23
C ALA A 641 -4.06 20.14 14.03
N MET A 642 -4.63 18.95 13.81
CA MET A 642 -4.35 18.15 12.64
C MET A 642 -5.05 18.75 11.42
N ALA A 643 -4.28 18.91 10.33
CA ALA A 643 -4.76 19.32 9.03
C ALA A 643 -4.68 18.15 8.06
N LEU A 644 -5.65 17.99 7.17
CA LEU A 644 -5.58 16.98 6.12
C LEU A 644 -4.54 17.38 5.07
N PHE A 645 -3.67 16.45 4.69
CA PHE A 645 -2.68 16.68 3.65
C PHE A 645 -3.37 16.87 2.29
N GLY A 646 -3.00 17.97 1.58
CA GLY A 646 -3.45 18.24 0.23
C GLY A 646 -4.69 19.13 0.09
N GLU A 647 -5.35 19.53 1.17
CA GLU A 647 -6.41 20.52 1.12
C GLU A 647 -5.86 21.97 1.18
N LYS A 648 -6.42 22.83 0.33
CA LYS A 648 -6.10 24.27 0.37
C LYS A 648 -7.00 24.95 1.40
N TYR A 649 -6.44 25.23 2.56
CA TYR A 649 -7.15 25.97 3.61
C TYR A 649 -7.08 27.49 3.37
N GLY A 650 -8.14 28.19 3.74
CA GLY A 650 -8.14 29.65 3.78
C GLY A 650 -7.26 30.21 4.90
N GLN A 651 -7.14 31.54 4.97
CA GLN A 651 -6.43 32.19 6.07
C GLN A 651 -7.08 31.95 7.44
N THR A 652 -8.41 31.82 7.48
CA THR A 652 -9.18 31.48 8.66
C THR A 652 -9.69 30.04 8.51
N VAL A 653 -9.51 29.22 9.54
CA VAL A 653 -9.90 27.82 9.61
C VAL A 653 -10.75 27.54 10.84
N ARG A 654 -11.67 26.58 10.72
CA ARG A 654 -12.50 26.09 11.81
C ARG A 654 -11.80 24.90 12.48
N VAL A 655 -11.52 25.03 13.77
CA VAL A 655 -10.88 24.01 14.61
C VAL A 655 -11.92 23.38 15.51
N VAL A 656 -12.00 22.06 15.50
CA VAL A 656 -12.89 21.29 16.39
C VAL A 656 -12.02 20.50 17.37
N GLN A 657 -12.26 20.72 18.66
CA GLN A 657 -11.62 19.96 19.74
C GLN A 657 -12.64 19.06 20.41
N ALA A 658 -12.45 17.75 20.36
CA ALA A 658 -13.26 16.73 21.03
C ALA A 658 -12.37 15.93 21.99
N GLY A 659 -12.36 16.28 23.28
CA GLY A 659 -11.39 15.73 24.22
C GLY A 659 -9.95 16.05 23.77
N ASP A 660 -9.12 14.99 23.56
CA ASP A 660 -7.73 15.10 23.12
C ASP A 660 -7.55 15.16 21.59
N SER A 661 -8.64 15.02 20.82
CA SER A 661 -8.62 15.23 19.37
C SER A 661 -8.79 16.70 19.05
N ILE A 662 -7.85 17.27 18.25
CA ILE A 662 -7.91 18.65 17.75
C ILE A 662 -7.70 18.60 16.25
N GLU A 663 -8.70 18.99 15.45
CA GLU A 663 -8.65 18.82 14.00
C GLU A 663 -9.26 20.04 13.27
N LEU A 664 -8.77 20.32 12.07
CA LEU A 664 -9.41 21.24 11.15
C LEU A 664 -10.65 20.55 10.56
N CYS A 665 -11.84 21.02 10.87
CA CYS A 665 -13.07 20.37 10.43
C CYS A 665 -14.22 21.35 10.20
N GLY A 666 -14.84 21.25 9.01
CA GLY A 666 -16.03 22.00 8.62
C GLY A 666 -17.36 21.26 8.88
N GLY A 667 -17.34 20.07 9.47
CA GLY A 667 -18.53 19.25 9.69
C GLY A 667 -19.38 19.68 10.90
N THR A 668 -20.51 19.00 11.08
CA THR A 668 -21.38 19.20 12.24
C THR A 668 -21.03 18.22 13.35
N HIS A 669 -20.96 18.72 14.59
CA HIS A 669 -20.52 17.94 15.75
C HIS A 669 -21.52 18.03 16.90
N LEU A 670 -21.37 17.11 17.85
CA LEU A 670 -21.98 17.18 19.15
C LEU A 670 -21.35 18.33 19.96
N ASP A 671 -21.99 18.74 21.03
CA ASP A 671 -21.47 19.68 22.03
C ASP A 671 -20.75 18.99 23.20
N ASN A 672 -20.92 17.65 23.30
CA ASN A 672 -20.30 16.83 24.33
C ASN A 672 -20.10 15.40 23.83
N THR A 673 -18.94 14.79 24.11
CA THR A 673 -18.59 13.46 23.62
C THR A 673 -19.52 12.36 24.15
N ALA A 674 -20.07 12.47 25.37
CA ALA A 674 -21.00 11.47 25.91
C ALA A 674 -22.29 11.31 25.07
N LYS A 675 -22.68 12.34 24.32
CA LYS A 675 -23.86 12.27 23.44
C LYS A 675 -23.65 11.37 22.21
N ALA A 676 -22.41 10.92 21.94
CA ALA A 676 -22.11 9.93 20.90
C ALA A 676 -22.74 8.56 21.24
N GLY A 677 -22.92 8.26 22.52
CA GLY A 677 -23.33 6.94 23.00
C GLY A 677 -22.14 5.99 23.01
N SER A 678 -22.24 4.82 22.38
CA SER A 678 -21.11 3.92 22.21
C SER A 678 -20.70 3.85 20.75
N LEU A 679 -19.41 3.54 20.50
CA LEU A 679 -18.91 3.16 19.19
C LEU A 679 -18.63 1.65 19.18
N LYS A 680 -18.96 0.98 18.06
CA LYS A 680 -18.58 -0.41 17.80
C LYS A 680 -17.93 -0.53 16.43
N ILE A 681 -16.71 -1.06 16.41
CA ILE A 681 -16.04 -1.44 15.16
C ILE A 681 -16.72 -2.71 14.63
N ILE A 682 -17.13 -2.70 13.37
CA ILE A 682 -17.81 -3.81 12.71
C ILE A 682 -16.95 -4.48 11.64
N GLY A 683 -15.94 -3.81 11.14
CA GLY A 683 -15.03 -4.34 10.14
C GLY A 683 -13.71 -3.61 10.06
N GLU A 684 -12.67 -4.31 9.61
CA GLU A 684 -11.36 -3.78 9.23
C GLU A 684 -10.90 -4.47 7.96
N ALA A 685 -10.47 -3.71 6.94
CA ALA A 685 -10.08 -4.24 5.64
C ALA A 685 -8.99 -3.40 4.97
N SER A 686 -8.31 -3.97 3.97
CA SER A 686 -7.43 -3.23 3.07
C SER A 686 -8.25 -2.58 1.95
N VAL A 687 -7.96 -1.33 1.65
CA VAL A 687 -8.54 -0.59 0.51
C VAL A 687 -7.54 -0.48 -0.62
N ALA A 688 -6.32 -0.15 -0.26
CA ALA A 688 -5.19 -0.04 -1.18
C ALA A 688 -3.91 -0.41 -0.43
N ALA A 689 -2.80 -0.50 -1.16
CA ALA A 689 -1.50 -0.70 -0.54
C ALA A 689 -1.18 0.49 0.38
N GLY A 690 -0.91 0.21 1.66
CA GLY A 690 -0.64 1.22 2.67
C GLY A 690 -1.88 1.97 3.17
N VAL A 691 -3.11 1.56 2.79
CA VAL A 691 -4.36 2.16 3.27
C VAL A 691 -5.28 1.09 3.84
N ARG A 692 -5.68 1.29 5.08
CA ARG A 692 -6.62 0.44 5.82
C ARG A 692 -7.94 1.16 6.01
N ARG A 693 -9.03 0.41 6.10
CA ARG A 693 -10.38 0.90 6.35
C ARG A 693 -10.91 0.34 7.65
N ILE A 694 -11.45 1.18 8.49
CA ILE A 694 -12.33 0.78 9.59
C ILE A 694 -13.76 1.16 9.24
N GLU A 695 -14.67 0.22 9.49
CA GLU A 695 -16.12 0.44 9.50
C GLU A 695 -16.62 0.36 10.93
N ALA A 696 -17.44 1.32 11.33
CA ALA A 696 -17.98 1.42 12.68
C ALA A 696 -19.38 1.98 12.70
N VAL A 697 -20.09 1.75 13.81
CA VAL A 697 -21.42 2.28 14.09
C VAL A 697 -21.44 2.97 15.45
N THR A 698 -22.37 3.92 15.65
CA THR A 698 -22.49 4.69 16.90
C THR A 698 -23.94 4.78 17.40
N GLY A 699 -24.08 5.10 18.68
CA GLY A 699 -25.36 5.41 19.32
C GLY A 699 -26.43 4.33 19.12
N LYS A 700 -27.57 4.69 18.53
CA LYS A 700 -28.68 3.76 18.32
C LYS A 700 -28.34 2.59 17.40
N ALA A 701 -27.42 2.78 16.44
CA ALA A 701 -27.00 1.70 15.55
C ALA A 701 -26.23 0.60 16.31
N VAL A 702 -25.46 0.96 17.36
CA VAL A 702 -24.82 -0.02 18.25
C VAL A 702 -25.86 -0.84 19.00
N LEU A 703 -26.88 -0.18 19.57
CA LEU A 703 -27.95 -0.87 20.29
C LEU A 703 -28.73 -1.83 19.37
N LYS A 704 -29.02 -1.39 18.16
CA LYS A 704 -29.63 -2.26 17.14
C LYS A 704 -28.75 -3.46 16.84
N LEU A 705 -27.45 -3.25 16.57
CA LEU A 705 -26.51 -4.33 16.31
C LEU A 705 -26.45 -5.35 17.45
N MET A 706 -26.43 -4.86 18.70
CA MET A 706 -26.43 -5.73 19.89
C MET A 706 -27.73 -6.54 20.01
N ASN A 707 -28.88 -5.89 19.81
CA ASN A 707 -30.18 -6.55 19.83
C ASN A 707 -30.30 -7.63 18.73
N ASP A 708 -29.87 -7.31 17.52
CA ASP A 708 -29.89 -8.26 16.38
C ASP A 708 -29.00 -9.49 16.67
N ARG A 709 -27.79 -9.26 17.20
CA ARG A 709 -26.89 -10.35 17.62
C ARG A 709 -27.49 -11.17 18.77
N GLN A 710 -28.12 -10.52 19.76
CA GLN A 710 -28.78 -11.21 20.86
C GLN A 710 -29.99 -12.05 20.34
N ALA A 711 -30.75 -11.54 19.38
CA ALA A 711 -31.83 -12.29 18.75
C ALA A 711 -31.33 -13.58 18.08
N VAL A 712 -30.24 -13.50 17.29
CA VAL A 712 -29.62 -14.68 16.65
C VAL A 712 -29.13 -15.68 17.70
N LEU A 713 -28.51 -15.23 18.80
CA LEU A 713 -28.08 -16.10 19.89
C LEU A 713 -29.27 -16.79 20.58
N ASN A 714 -30.36 -16.06 20.82
CA ASN A 714 -31.58 -16.59 21.41
C ASN A 714 -32.23 -17.62 20.49
N GLU A 715 -32.29 -17.35 19.17
CA GLU A 715 -32.82 -18.30 18.18
C GLU A 715 -31.99 -19.58 18.12
N ALA A 716 -30.69 -19.48 18.06
CA ALA A 716 -29.77 -20.61 18.06
C ALA A 716 -29.90 -21.44 19.36
N ALA A 717 -30.01 -20.76 20.52
CA ALA A 717 -30.23 -21.42 21.80
C ALA A 717 -31.58 -22.14 21.87
N ALA A 718 -32.64 -21.55 21.31
CA ALA A 718 -33.97 -22.18 21.24
C ALA A 718 -33.96 -23.46 20.41
N VAL A 719 -33.29 -23.46 19.22
CA VAL A 719 -33.11 -24.64 18.38
C VAL A 719 -32.45 -25.80 19.16
N LEU A 720 -31.41 -25.46 19.94
CA LEU A 720 -30.66 -26.42 20.75
C LEU A 720 -31.30 -26.72 22.11
N LYS A 721 -32.45 -26.12 22.43
CA LYS A 721 -33.16 -26.21 23.72
C LYS A 721 -32.24 -25.95 24.91
N THR A 722 -31.52 -24.86 24.84
CA THR A 722 -30.61 -24.37 25.89
C THR A 722 -30.76 -22.87 26.09
N ASN A 723 -30.04 -22.26 27.02
CA ASN A 723 -29.95 -20.81 27.13
C ASN A 723 -28.72 -20.25 26.37
N PRO A 724 -28.70 -18.97 25.99
CA PRO A 724 -27.61 -18.37 25.21
C PRO A 724 -26.23 -18.51 25.85
N ASN A 725 -26.13 -18.48 27.17
CA ASN A 725 -24.86 -18.56 27.90
C ASN A 725 -24.26 -19.98 27.86
N GLU A 726 -25.07 -21.00 27.65
CA GLU A 726 -24.67 -22.40 27.57
C GLU A 726 -24.55 -22.92 26.13
N LEU A 727 -24.76 -22.04 25.14
CA LEU A 727 -24.83 -22.40 23.72
C LEU A 727 -23.57 -23.15 23.25
N SER A 728 -22.39 -22.64 23.59
CA SER A 728 -21.10 -23.25 23.20
C SER A 728 -20.94 -24.65 23.78
N ALA A 729 -21.23 -24.85 25.06
CA ALA A 729 -21.17 -26.15 25.70
C ALA A 729 -22.16 -27.13 25.11
N LYS A 730 -23.37 -26.64 24.76
CA LYS A 730 -24.40 -27.47 24.12
C LYS A 730 -24.03 -27.89 22.70
N ILE A 731 -23.42 -26.99 21.92
CA ILE A 731 -22.89 -27.32 20.57
C ILE A 731 -21.79 -28.37 20.70
N GLU A 732 -20.85 -28.20 21.62
CA GLU A 732 -19.78 -29.18 21.86
C GLU A 732 -20.34 -30.56 22.25
N GLN A 733 -21.32 -30.58 23.15
CA GLN A 733 -22.04 -31.83 23.50
C GLN A 733 -22.65 -32.49 22.28
N GLN A 734 -23.38 -31.72 21.43
CA GLN A 734 -24.03 -32.26 20.20
C GLN A 734 -23.01 -32.82 19.21
N VAL A 735 -21.87 -32.14 19.02
CA VAL A 735 -20.80 -32.63 18.15
C VAL A 735 -20.23 -33.96 18.67
N ASN A 736 -20.01 -34.06 19.99
CA ASN A 736 -19.53 -35.30 20.62
C ASN A 736 -20.54 -36.44 20.53
N ASP A 737 -21.83 -36.16 20.78
CA ASP A 737 -22.91 -37.13 20.65
C ASP A 737 -23.02 -37.62 19.20
N MET A 738 -22.89 -36.72 18.19
CA MET A 738 -22.90 -37.10 16.77
C MET A 738 -21.72 -38.01 16.41
N ARG A 739 -20.50 -37.71 16.93
CA ARG A 739 -19.33 -38.59 16.76
C ARG A 739 -19.54 -39.97 17.40
N ALA A 740 -20.10 -39.99 18.61
CA ALA A 740 -20.39 -41.24 19.30
C ALA A 740 -21.47 -42.06 18.56
N LEU A 741 -22.51 -41.41 17.99
CA LEU A 741 -23.56 -42.06 17.24
C LEU A 741 -23.02 -42.65 15.93
N ASN A 742 -22.20 -41.90 15.19
CA ASN A 742 -21.54 -42.38 13.97
C ASN A 742 -20.69 -43.64 14.26
N LYS A 743 -19.91 -43.62 15.35
CA LYS A 743 -19.11 -44.76 15.76
C LYS A 743 -19.99 -45.99 16.15
N LYS A 744 -21.20 -45.75 16.72
CA LYS A 744 -22.17 -46.82 16.98
C LYS A 744 -22.75 -47.37 15.68
N LEU A 745 -23.10 -46.50 14.70
CA LEU A 745 -23.59 -46.91 13.40
C LEU A 745 -22.56 -47.77 12.66
N GLU A 746 -21.29 -47.37 12.65
CA GLU A 746 -20.20 -48.16 12.06
C GLU A 746 -20.10 -49.56 12.71
N LYS A 747 -20.13 -49.61 14.08
CA LYS A 747 -20.11 -50.89 14.78
C LYS A 747 -21.35 -51.77 14.50
N MET A 748 -22.52 -51.15 14.38
CA MET A 748 -23.74 -51.86 14.02
C MET A 748 -23.69 -52.38 12.57
N GLY A 749 -23.21 -51.57 11.66
CA GLY A 749 -22.96 -51.94 10.27
C GLY A 749 -22.00 -53.16 10.18
N ALA A 750 -20.90 -53.12 10.92
CA ALA A 750 -19.97 -54.27 10.98
C ALA A 750 -20.60 -55.53 11.56
N LYS A 751 -21.48 -55.39 12.58
CA LYS A 751 -22.21 -56.57 13.12
C LYS A 751 -23.20 -57.13 12.12
N VAL A 752 -23.97 -56.32 11.39
CA VAL A 752 -24.89 -56.74 10.35
C VAL A 752 -24.14 -57.47 9.22
N ALA A 753 -23.00 -56.92 8.80
CA ALA A 753 -22.13 -57.56 7.82
C ALA A 753 -21.62 -58.93 8.29
N ALA A 754 -21.23 -59.05 9.55
CA ALA A 754 -20.81 -60.37 10.10
C ALA A 754 -21.93 -61.38 10.17
N MET A 755 -23.18 -60.97 10.48
CA MET A 755 -24.33 -61.87 10.48
C MET A 755 -24.68 -62.33 9.04
N GLN A 756 -24.69 -61.46 8.09
CA GLN A 756 -24.92 -61.77 6.66
C GLN A 756 -23.85 -62.72 6.12
N MET A 757 -22.58 -62.61 6.60
CA MET A 757 -21.53 -63.54 6.18
C MET A 757 -21.77 -65.00 6.63
N VAL A 758 -22.38 -65.24 7.78
CA VAL A 758 -22.70 -66.61 8.25
C VAL A 758 -23.72 -67.26 7.32
N ASP A 759 -24.70 -66.49 6.89
CA ASP A 759 -25.72 -66.99 5.97
C ASP A 759 -25.16 -67.24 4.56
N LEU A 760 -24.19 -66.46 4.12
CA LEU A 760 -23.51 -66.61 2.84
C LEU A 760 -22.74 -67.93 2.71
N PHE A 761 -22.13 -68.41 3.77
CA PHE A 761 -21.43 -69.69 3.71
C PHE A 761 -22.37 -70.90 3.64
N ASN A 762 -23.63 -70.76 4.04
CA ASN A 762 -24.64 -71.83 4.03
C ASN A 762 -25.27 -71.98 2.63
N VAL A 763 -25.17 -71.01 1.73
CA VAL A 763 -25.77 -71.04 0.40
C VAL A 763 -24.77 -71.29 -0.73
N SER A 764 -23.50 -71.61 -0.40
CA SER A 764 -22.48 -71.92 -1.40
C SER A 764 -22.75 -73.20 -2.20
N ARG A 765 -22.43 -73.21 -3.49
CA ARG A 765 -22.57 -74.35 -4.39
C ARG A 765 -21.20 -74.88 -4.77
N ASN A 766 -20.94 -76.13 -4.64
CA ASN A 766 -19.66 -76.74 -5.04
C ASN A 766 -19.64 -77.00 -6.55
N ILE A 767 -18.70 -76.39 -7.26
CA ILE A 767 -18.47 -76.53 -8.70
C ILE A 767 -17.03 -77.00 -8.91
N LYS A 768 -16.88 -78.24 -9.43
CA LYS A 768 -15.63 -78.90 -9.69
C LYS A 768 -14.61 -78.78 -8.52
N GLY A 769 -15.15 -78.84 -7.30
CA GLY A 769 -14.34 -78.77 -6.10
C GLY A 769 -13.96 -77.37 -5.61
N VAL A 770 -14.61 -76.27 -6.08
CA VAL A 770 -14.57 -74.92 -5.61
C VAL A 770 -15.94 -74.46 -5.13
N ASP A 771 -16.02 -73.92 -3.95
CA ASP A 771 -17.28 -73.40 -3.39
C ASP A 771 -17.58 -72.00 -3.99
N VAL A 772 -18.77 -71.85 -4.60
CA VAL A 772 -19.14 -70.62 -5.29
C VAL A 772 -20.35 -70.03 -4.60
N VAL A 773 -20.33 -68.79 -4.29
CA VAL A 773 -21.44 -68.02 -3.79
C VAL A 773 -21.58 -66.73 -4.58
N ALA A 774 -22.84 -66.43 -4.96
CA ALA A 774 -23.18 -65.17 -5.63
C ALA A 774 -24.43 -64.60 -4.97
N THR A 775 -24.35 -63.39 -4.42
CA THR A 775 -25.52 -62.86 -3.68
C THR A 775 -25.56 -61.35 -3.73
N LYS A 776 -26.78 -60.84 -3.58
CA LYS A 776 -27.07 -59.42 -3.34
C LYS A 776 -27.10 -59.20 -1.82
N LEU A 777 -26.47 -58.12 -1.41
CA LEU A 777 -26.52 -57.62 -0.02
C LEU A 777 -27.35 -56.32 -0.02
N ASP A 778 -28.40 -56.30 0.77
CA ASP A 778 -29.20 -55.09 0.93
C ASP A 778 -28.46 -54.09 1.84
N ASP A 779 -28.55 -52.80 1.51
CA ASP A 779 -27.97 -51.67 2.25
C ASP A 779 -26.44 -51.74 2.45
N ALA A 780 -25.72 -52.53 1.67
CA ALA A 780 -24.26 -52.62 1.78
C ALA A 780 -23.55 -51.51 0.98
N SER A 781 -22.57 -50.88 1.61
CA SER A 781 -21.67 -49.94 0.93
C SER A 781 -20.56 -50.68 0.16
N ALA A 782 -19.93 -50.01 -0.82
CA ALA A 782 -18.77 -50.55 -1.53
C ALA A 782 -17.61 -50.94 -0.60
N ASP A 783 -17.40 -50.21 0.46
CA ASP A 783 -16.37 -50.49 1.47
C ASP A 783 -16.74 -51.69 2.36
N MET A 784 -18.02 -51.87 2.65
CA MET A 784 -18.57 -53.03 3.35
C MET A 784 -18.39 -54.27 2.51
N LEU A 785 -18.70 -54.23 1.18
CA LEU A 785 -18.40 -55.32 0.26
C LEU A 785 -16.93 -55.72 0.27
N ARG A 786 -16.01 -54.75 0.26
CA ARG A 786 -14.56 -55.02 0.31
C ARG A 786 -14.15 -55.71 1.60
N THR A 787 -14.62 -55.21 2.75
CA THR A 787 -14.30 -55.79 4.06
C THR A 787 -14.81 -57.23 4.14
N MET A 788 -16.04 -57.49 3.66
CA MET A 788 -16.59 -58.86 3.62
C MET A 788 -15.81 -59.75 2.66
N GLY A 789 -15.39 -59.22 1.49
CA GLY A 789 -14.59 -59.94 0.52
C GLY A 789 -13.19 -60.34 1.08
N ASP A 790 -12.52 -59.43 1.76
CA ASP A 790 -11.23 -59.71 2.41
C ASP A 790 -11.37 -60.78 3.53
N ASP A 791 -12.47 -60.73 4.26
CA ASP A 791 -12.78 -61.67 5.32
C ASP A 791 -13.10 -63.08 4.74
N ILE A 792 -13.88 -63.15 3.64
CA ILE A 792 -14.16 -64.40 2.94
C ILE A 792 -12.85 -64.99 2.40
N LYS A 793 -12.03 -64.22 1.75
CA LYS A 793 -10.76 -64.65 1.20
C LYS A 793 -9.81 -65.20 2.24
N SER A 794 -9.79 -64.63 3.46
CA SER A 794 -8.94 -65.09 4.58
C SER A 794 -9.43 -66.35 5.24
N LYS A 795 -10.74 -66.59 5.28
CA LYS A 795 -11.38 -67.75 6.01
C LYS A 795 -11.68 -68.92 5.13
N LYS A 796 -11.82 -68.73 3.83
CA LYS A 796 -12.24 -69.76 2.87
C LYS A 796 -11.31 -69.82 1.64
N GLU A 797 -10.20 -70.49 1.74
CA GLU A 797 -9.20 -70.61 0.68
C GLU A 797 -9.69 -71.20 -0.62
N ASN A 798 -10.71 -72.07 -0.60
CA ASN A 798 -11.28 -72.74 -1.76
C ASN A 798 -12.64 -72.18 -2.18
N MET A 799 -12.85 -70.81 -2.06
CA MET A 799 -14.11 -70.21 -2.36
C MET A 799 -13.96 -69.08 -3.41
N VAL A 800 -14.98 -69.02 -4.27
CA VAL A 800 -15.24 -67.86 -5.14
C VAL A 800 -16.50 -67.16 -4.61
N ALA A 801 -16.44 -65.90 -4.25
CA ALA A 801 -17.58 -65.11 -3.84
C ALA A 801 -17.80 -63.93 -4.74
N VAL A 802 -19.01 -63.74 -5.26
CA VAL A 802 -19.48 -62.56 -5.96
C VAL A 802 -20.52 -61.86 -5.10
N LEU A 803 -20.13 -60.71 -4.54
CA LEU A 803 -20.99 -59.90 -3.70
C LEU A 803 -21.46 -58.67 -4.47
N SER A 804 -22.70 -58.31 -4.31
CA SER A 804 -23.28 -57.14 -4.96
C SER A 804 -24.13 -56.32 -4.02
N ALA A 805 -24.17 -55.02 -4.29
CA ALA A 805 -25.07 -54.07 -3.62
C ALA A 805 -25.66 -53.11 -4.63
N VAL A 806 -26.90 -52.68 -4.37
CA VAL A 806 -27.60 -51.70 -5.19
C VAL A 806 -27.81 -50.43 -4.38
N ASN A 807 -27.33 -49.32 -4.89
CA ASN A 807 -27.50 -47.98 -4.33
C ASN A 807 -28.14 -47.07 -5.38
N GLY A 808 -29.47 -46.88 -5.29
CA GLY A 808 -30.25 -46.21 -6.33
C GLY A 808 -30.11 -46.94 -7.66
N ASP A 809 -29.71 -46.24 -8.71
CA ASP A 809 -29.56 -46.85 -10.06
C ASP A 809 -28.16 -47.46 -10.29
N LYS A 810 -27.32 -47.53 -9.28
CA LYS A 810 -25.95 -48.07 -9.41
C LYS A 810 -25.83 -49.44 -8.74
N VAL A 811 -25.23 -50.37 -9.47
CA VAL A 811 -24.84 -51.68 -8.95
C VAL A 811 -23.35 -51.66 -8.65
N SER A 812 -22.97 -52.02 -7.43
CA SER A 812 -21.58 -52.26 -7.02
C SER A 812 -21.35 -53.80 -6.95
N LEU A 813 -20.29 -54.27 -7.56
CA LEU A 813 -19.95 -55.69 -7.61
C LEU A 813 -18.51 -55.88 -7.07
N LEU A 814 -18.34 -56.93 -6.28
CA LEU A 814 -17.03 -57.39 -5.82
C LEU A 814 -16.93 -58.90 -6.07
N CYS A 815 -15.86 -59.33 -6.67
CA CYS A 815 -15.52 -60.78 -6.76
C CYS A 815 -14.22 -61.03 -5.99
N VAL A 816 -14.22 -62.03 -5.13
CA VAL A 816 -13.02 -62.52 -4.46
C VAL A 816 -12.84 -64.02 -4.69
N CYS A 817 -11.60 -64.45 -4.82
CA CYS A 817 -11.20 -65.85 -4.97
C CYS A 817 -10.14 -66.18 -3.91
N GLY A 818 -10.42 -67.21 -3.12
CA GLY A 818 -9.46 -67.78 -2.17
C GLY A 818 -8.21 -68.36 -2.89
N ALA A 819 -7.14 -68.52 -2.18
CA ALA A 819 -5.85 -68.94 -2.74
C ALA A 819 -5.89 -70.27 -3.44
N GLU A 820 -6.64 -71.27 -2.90
CA GLU A 820 -6.78 -72.57 -3.51
C GLU A 820 -7.71 -72.55 -4.74
N ALA A 821 -8.76 -71.71 -4.71
CA ALA A 821 -9.62 -71.50 -5.86
C ALA A 821 -8.85 -70.89 -7.04
N VAL A 822 -7.97 -69.94 -6.79
CA VAL A 822 -7.06 -69.35 -7.81
C VAL A 822 -6.12 -70.38 -8.40
N LYS A 823 -5.57 -71.27 -7.59
CA LYS A 823 -4.71 -72.37 -8.06
C LYS A 823 -5.43 -73.35 -8.99
N LYS A 824 -6.75 -73.56 -8.76
CA LYS A 824 -7.61 -74.40 -9.58
C LYS A 824 -8.11 -73.72 -10.86
N GLY A 825 -7.76 -72.44 -11.09
CA GLY A 825 -8.05 -71.72 -12.34
C GLY A 825 -9.01 -70.57 -12.18
N ALA A 826 -9.63 -70.37 -10.99
CA ALA A 826 -10.53 -69.23 -10.77
C ALA A 826 -9.77 -67.88 -10.85
N HIS A 827 -10.43 -66.85 -11.45
CA HIS A 827 -9.81 -65.56 -11.65
C HIS A 827 -10.86 -64.42 -11.44
N ALA A 828 -10.81 -63.73 -10.31
CA ALA A 828 -11.78 -62.73 -9.94
C ALA A 828 -11.99 -61.67 -11.02
N GLY A 829 -10.90 -61.14 -11.61
CA GLY A 829 -10.97 -60.15 -12.67
C GLY A 829 -11.72 -60.58 -13.93
N LYS A 830 -11.59 -61.86 -14.30
CA LYS A 830 -12.32 -62.40 -15.46
C LYS A 830 -13.78 -62.64 -15.11
N ILE A 831 -14.09 -63.23 -13.98
CA ILE A 831 -15.45 -63.47 -13.48
C ILE A 831 -16.21 -62.16 -13.40
N ILE A 832 -15.67 -61.16 -12.72
CA ILE A 832 -16.37 -59.89 -12.50
C ILE A 832 -16.60 -59.12 -13.78
N LYS A 833 -15.71 -59.26 -14.79
CA LYS A 833 -15.85 -58.64 -16.09
C LYS A 833 -17.02 -59.17 -16.89
N GLU A 834 -17.25 -60.47 -16.84
CA GLU A 834 -18.41 -61.07 -17.51
C GLU A 834 -19.73 -60.77 -16.77
N VAL A 835 -19.71 -60.81 -15.43
CA VAL A 835 -20.87 -60.43 -14.60
C VAL A 835 -21.28 -58.98 -14.82
N ALA A 836 -20.28 -58.08 -14.87
CA ALA A 836 -20.51 -56.64 -15.05
C ALA A 836 -21.11 -56.28 -16.43
N LYS A 837 -20.80 -57.03 -17.47
CA LYS A 837 -21.43 -56.87 -18.83
C LYS A 837 -22.94 -57.03 -18.77
N ILE A 838 -23.46 -58.01 -17.98
CA ILE A 838 -24.89 -58.29 -17.88
C ILE A 838 -25.63 -57.12 -17.24
N VAL A 839 -25.04 -56.49 -16.23
CA VAL A 839 -25.61 -55.29 -15.55
C VAL A 839 -25.28 -53.98 -16.25
N GLY A 840 -24.78 -54.01 -17.50
CA GLY A 840 -24.48 -52.83 -18.29
C GLY A 840 -23.33 -51.97 -17.73
N GLY A 841 -22.30 -52.59 -17.21
CA GLY A 841 -21.17 -51.98 -16.58
C GLY A 841 -19.80 -52.53 -17.01
N GLY A 842 -18.79 -52.25 -16.24
CA GLY A 842 -17.44 -52.73 -16.47
C GLY A 842 -16.63 -52.72 -15.19
N GLY A 843 -15.57 -53.50 -15.20
CA GLY A 843 -14.64 -53.61 -14.08
C GLY A 843 -13.52 -54.58 -14.36
N GLY A 844 -12.73 -54.89 -13.36
CA GLY A 844 -11.60 -55.81 -13.45
C GLY A 844 -10.77 -55.78 -12.16
N GLY A 845 -9.70 -56.52 -12.17
CA GLY A 845 -8.82 -56.60 -11.00
C GLY A 845 -7.87 -57.81 -11.13
N ARG A 846 -7.30 -58.16 -10.01
CA ARG A 846 -6.35 -59.26 -9.87
C ARG A 846 -7.04 -60.61 -9.83
N PRO A 847 -6.31 -61.71 -9.94
CA PRO A 847 -6.88 -63.08 -9.85
C PRO A 847 -7.60 -63.35 -8.54
N ASP A 848 -7.17 -62.74 -7.43
CA ASP A 848 -7.66 -62.96 -6.09
C ASP A 848 -8.78 -61.95 -5.66
N SER A 849 -8.87 -60.77 -6.31
CA SER A 849 -9.88 -59.74 -5.97
C SER A 849 -10.10 -58.78 -7.14
N ALA A 850 -11.35 -58.45 -7.43
CA ALA A 850 -11.71 -57.57 -8.50
C ALA A 850 -13.06 -56.88 -8.21
N THR A 851 -13.21 -55.63 -8.65
CA THR A 851 -14.38 -54.80 -8.46
C THR A 851 -14.98 -54.37 -9.81
N ALA A 852 -16.26 -54.16 -9.85
CA ALA A 852 -16.95 -53.65 -11.02
C ALA A 852 -18.16 -52.78 -10.60
N GLY A 853 -18.65 -51.97 -11.53
CA GLY A 853 -19.89 -51.25 -11.37
C GLY A 853 -20.83 -51.54 -12.53
N GLY A 854 -22.15 -51.41 -12.30
CA GLY A 854 -23.20 -51.55 -13.31
C GLY A 854 -24.23 -50.44 -13.22
N LYS A 855 -24.99 -50.24 -14.30
CA LYS A 855 -26.06 -49.22 -14.41
C LYS A 855 -27.46 -49.81 -14.53
N ASN A 856 -27.59 -51.13 -14.48
CA ASN A 856 -28.87 -51.80 -14.65
C ASN A 856 -29.18 -52.75 -13.48
N PRO A 857 -29.77 -52.26 -12.37
CA PRO A 857 -30.13 -53.07 -11.23
C PRO A 857 -31.14 -54.21 -11.55
N ALA A 858 -32.04 -54.02 -12.54
CA ALA A 858 -33.06 -55.02 -12.91
C ALA A 858 -32.43 -56.31 -13.46
N LYS A 859 -31.20 -56.27 -13.96
CA LYS A 859 -30.48 -57.41 -14.48
C LYS A 859 -29.49 -58.01 -13.47
N LEU A 860 -29.56 -57.61 -12.21
CA LEU A 860 -28.61 -58.07 -11.21
C LEU A 860 -28.83 -59.55 -10.88
N GLU A 861 -30.07 -60.03 -10.76
CA GLU A 861 -30.39 -61.47 -10.51
C GLU A 861 -29.87 -62.37 -11.66
N GLU A 862 -30.10 -61.97 -12.90
CA GLU A 862 -29.57 -62.65 -14.09
C GLU A 862 -28.05 -62.74 -14.07
N ALA A 863 -27.39 -61.65 -13.63
CA ALA A 863 -25.94 -61.59 -13.53
C ALA A 863 -25.37 -62.48 -12.42
N LEU A 864 -26.08 -62.60 -11.27
CA LEU A 864 -25.68 -63.45 -10.17
C LEU A 864 -25.89 -64.92 -10.44
N GLU A 865 -26.97 -65.26 -11.13
CA GLU A 865 -27.23 -66.64 -11.61
C GLU A 865 -26.18 -67.11 -12.62
N ALA A 866 -25.70 -66.20 -13.49
CA ALA A 866 -24.70 -66.52 -14.49
C ALA A 866 -23.32 -66.84 -13.87
N VAL A 867 -23.06 -66.44 -12.62
CA VAL A 867 -21.75 -66.65 -11.96
C VAL A 867 -21.40 -68.13 -11.92
N ASN A 868 -22.34 -69.01 -11.63
CA ASN A 868 -22.06 -70.45 -11.55
C ASN A 868 -21.55 -70.97 -12.90
N ASN A 869 -22.21 -70.61 -14.00
CA ASN A 869 -21.80 -71.09 -15.36
C ASN A 869 -20.42 -70.42 -15.77
N ILE A 870 -20.22 -69.18 -15.41
CA ILE A 870 -18.96 -68.51 -15.71
C ILE A 870 -17.80 -69.18 -14.97
N VAL A 871 -17.96 -69.54 -13.70
CA VAL A 871 -16.95 -70.21 -12.90
C VAL A 871 -16.74 -71.64 -13.41
N GLU A 872 -17.80 -72.35 -13.74
CA GLU A 872 -17.75 -73.76 -14.26
C GLU A 872 -16.96 -73.81 -15.59
N ALA A 873 -17.14 -72.87 -16.47
CA ALA A 873 -16.43 -72.75 -17.73
C ALA A 873 -14.96 -72.39 -17.56
N MET A 874 -14.60 -71.80 -16.41
CA MET A 874 -13.25 -71.37 -16.12
C MET A 874 -12.38 -72.42 -15.41
N LEU A 875 -13.02 -73.25 -14.56
CA LEU A 875 -12.43 -74.38 -13.86
C LEU A 875 -12.44 -75.63 -14.76
#